data_9eb548281a568d4ba2fce4451b473837
#
_entry.id   9eb548281a568d4ba2fce4451b473837
#
_cell.length_a   1.000
_cell.length_b   1.000
_cell.length_c   1.000
_cell.angle_alpha   90.00
_cell.angle_beta   90.00
_cell.angle_gamma   90.00
#
_symmetry.space_group_name_H-M   'P 1'
#
loop_
_entity.id
_entity.type
_entity.pdbx_description
1 polymer ?
#
loop_
_entity_poly.entity_id
_entity_poly.type
_entity_poly.pdbx_seq_one_letter_code
_entity_poly.pdbx_strand_id
1 'polypeptide(L)'
;MQYILQFVAFCLSLFAQTTINRIMMINRQMATCLIAFCMTAGVSIASNRTIYSNVKDSTDDKTTAVKQKENNLNGTEKTAKDKEKELPYDQLIKRTGSVQDGLFTIRHIDDKWYFEIADSLLGRYILAVTRFTGVPQSFGKFSGEAINQQTLYFEQRNAKTMLLRAYVLSQEADPNSRISKTLKASTVDPIIASFKIIGRNKTTGAQLIDVTPLFAKDNGVVSISANSAKQLKLGALQPDRTFIDTMKVYPINVEVATTRTYNSTPSTTPASYTESVTISLNTSMVLLPKVPMRKRIWDSRVGYFTNRYTIFSDEQTKTDREQFISRFRLEPKDPRRYRNGQLTEPIKPIVFYIDPATPKKWVPYLKKGIEDWNVAFEAAGFKNAILAKDFPNDSTMSVDDARFNVLRYLPAEIENAYGPRIVDPRSGEIIESHICWYHNVMNLLTKWYMTQCGPLDKRAQTMKMDDRLMGELIRFVSSHEVGHTLGLRHNMGASHATPVEKLRDKKWVEQHGHTASIMDYARFNYVAQPEDGISERGLFPRINDYDKWAIKWGYQYRPEFKDEMQEKNKLMDETTAILAKNPRLWFGGEGRNEDPRAQTEDLGDDNVRASEYGIKNLKRIIVALPEWTKQPNDQYKDRIEMWQSVLSQFNRYTNHVLKNVGGRYLNNMPGQKPYEVAPAQKGRDAVAYISKQLFDAPLWLYPTTMTDVAGTDIIADINAQQSRVLKVLMNGALLDKMYKDQQAKGAYQFADYLNDVFQAVWKPLTATNETKNATRRLLERTYLEQLNVLLNPVKTELLNPVKTEKPTAADRASNSDVMLYMEQQMAKVETFCKQQAAQSSGINLLHYNDLLRQIKLIRERRETAK
;
A
#
# COMPACT_ATOMS: atom_id res chain seq x y z
N MET A 1 16.24 -13.90 -58.52
CA MET A 1 16.72 -14.45 -57.26
C MET A 1 17.02 -13.38 -56.21
N GLN A 2 17.69 -12.27 -56.60
CA GLN A 2 18.03 -11.19 -55.65
C GLN A 2 16.82 -10.46 -55.06
N TYR A 3 15.75 -10.21 -55.84
CA TYR A 3 14.51 -9.61 -55.38
C TYR A 3 13.69 -10.51 -54.47
N ILE A 4 13.77 -11.81 -54.61
CA ILE A 4 13.06 -12.75 -53.73
C ILE A 4 13.77 -12.83 -52.38
N LEU A 5 15.09 -12.75 -52.31
CA LEU A 5 15.86 -12.71 -51.07
C LEU A 5 15.65 -11.40 -50.31
N GLN A 6 15.51 -10.27 -50.99
CA GLN A 6 15.18 -8.99 -50.38
C GLN A 6 13.75 -8.96 -49.82
N PHE A 7 12.78 -9.55 -50.51
CA PHE A 7 11.40 -9.65 -50.02
C PHE A 7 11.27 -10.57 -48.81
N VAL A 8 11.99 -11.73 -48.82
CA VAL A 8 12.04 -12.66 -47.67
C VAL A 8 12.70 -11.99 -46.44
N ALA A 9 13.79 -11.24 -46.66
CA ALA A 9 14.46 -10.50 -45.59
C ALA A 9 13.56 -9.37 -45.04
N PHE A 10 12.79 -8.71 -45.90
CA PHE A 10 11.81 -7.69 -45.46
C PHE A 10 10.64 -8.32 -44.68
N CYS A 11 10.11 -9.45 -45.13
CA CYS A 11 9.05 -10.18 -44.41
C CYS A 11 9.54 -10.73 -43.06
N LEU A 12 10.77 -11.24 -42.99
CA LEU A 12 11.38 -11.69 -41.72
C LEU A 12 11.63 -10.52 -40.75
N SER A 13 12.03 -9.35 -41.26
CA SER A 13 12.18 -8.13 -40.47
C SER A 13 10.83 -7.63 -39.90
N LEU A 14 9.77 -7.65 -40.73
CA LEU A 14 8.41 -7.31 -40.28
C LEU A 14 7.87 -8.31 -39.23
N PHE A 15 8.18 -9.58 -39.40
CA PHE A 15 7.77 -10.63 -38.45
C PHE A 15 8.51 -10.51 -37.10
N ALA A 16 9.80 -10.17 -37.15
CA ALA A 16 10.61 -9.91 -35.98
C ALA A 16 10.12 -8.65 -35.25
N GLN A 17 9.77 -7.59 -35.98
CA GLN A 17 9.26 -6.32 -35.43
C GLN A 17 7.89 -6.50 -34.76
N THR A 18 6.98 -7.29 -35.33
CA THR A 18 5.68 -7.62 -34.76
C THR A 18 5.80 -8.51 -33.54
N THR A 19 6.74 -9.44 -33.51
CA THR A 19 6.99 -10.32 -32.38
C THR A 19 7.63 -9.56 -31.22
N ILE A 20 8.59 -8.66 -31.50
CA ILE A 20 9.20 -7.77 -30.47
C ILE A 20 8.15 -6.81 -29.89
N ASN A 21 7.29 -6.24 -30.70
CA ASN A 21 6.20 -5.36 -30.22
C ASN A 21 5.15 -6.11 -29.40
N ARG A 22 4.83 -7.38 -29.73
CA ARG A 22 3.98 -8.23 -28.90
C ARG A 22 4.65 -8.58 -27.57
N ILE A 23 5.92 -8.91 -27.56
CA ILE A 23 6.67 -9.19 -26.33
C ILE A 23 6.79 -7.93 -25.47
N MET A 24 6.99 -6.75 -26.06
CA MET A 24 6.99 -5.48 -25.32
C MET A 24 5.61 -5.09 -24.79
N MET A 25 4.51 -5.39 -25.49
CA MET A 25 3.16 -5.19 -24.97
C MET A 25 2.83 -6.15 -23.83
N ILE A 26 3.21 -7.41 -23.92
CA ILE A 26 3.03 -8.41 -22.86
C ILE A 26 3.87 -8.03 -21.63
N ASN A 27 5.11 -7.58 -21.80
CA ASN A 27 5.95 -7.11 -20.71
C ASN A 27 5.43 -5.78 -20.10
N ARG A 28 4.84 -4.89 -20.88
CA ARG A 28 4.15 -3.69 -20.35
C ARG A 28 2.90 -4.05 -19.57
N GLN A 29 2.10 -4.99 -20.05
CA GLN A 29 0.91 -5.45 -19.33
C GLN A 29 1.28 -6.21 -18.04
N MET A 30 2.31 -7.04 -18.06
CA MET A 30 2.82 -7.72 -16.86
C MET A 30 3.46 -6.71 -15.88
N ALA A 31 4.18 -5.72 -16.34
CA ALA A 31 4.73 -4.66 -15.49
C ALA A 31 3.62 -3.79 -14.90
N THR A 32 2.57 -3.49 -15.66
CA THR A 32 1.41 -2.73 -15.16
C THR A 32 0.60 -3.55 -14.14
N CYS A 33 0.44 -4.85 -14.36
CA CYS A 33 -0.19 -5.75 -13.39
C CYS A 33 0.68 -5.96 -12.15
N LEU A 34 2.01 -6.04 -12.27
CA LEU A 34 2.92 -6.15 -11.13
C LEU A 34 2.98 -4.83 -10.33
N ILE A 35 2.96 -3.69 -11.01
CA ILE A 35 2.92 -2.36 -10.39
C ILE A 35 1.56 -2.14 -9.70
N ALA A 36 0.45 -2.54 -10.32
CA ALA A 36 -0.87 -2.50 -9.67
C ALA A 36 -0.95 -3.45 -8.47
N PHE A 37 -0.32 -4.62 -8.53
CA PHE A 37 -0.25 -5.55 -7.41
C PHE A 37 0.67 -5.06 -6.28
N CYS A 38 1.78 -4.39 -6.60
CA CYS A 38 2.67 -3.79 -5.60
C CYS A 38 2.11 -2.49 -5.00
N MET A 39 1.26 -1.75 -5.72
CA MET A 39 0.66 -0.50 -5.22
C MET A 39 -0.61 -0.73 -4.39
N THR A 40 -1.29 -1.86 -4.55
CA THR A 40 -2.41 -2.26 -3.68
C THR A 40 -1.94 -2.90 -2.37
N ALA A 41 -0.70 -3.36 -2.31
CA ALA A 41 -0.05 -3.79 -1.07
C ALA A 41 0.84 -2.65 -0.56
N GLY A 42 0.25 -1.67 0.10
CA GLY A 42 0.96 -0.66 0.90
C GLY A 42 1.62 -1.31 2.12
N VAL A 43 2.46 -2.31 1.88
CA VAL A 43 3.28 -2.94 2.92
C VAL A 43 4.61 -2.21 2.93
N SER A 44 4.82 -1.38 3.94
CA SER A 44 6.16 -1.02 4.38
C SER A 44 6.89 -2.29 4.79
N ILE A 45 7.56 -2.92 3.85
CA ILE A 45 8.52 -3.98 4.16
C ILE A 45 9.82 -3.30 4.59
N ALA A 46 9.93 -3.03 5.88
CA ALA A 46 11.23 -2.93 6.50
C ALA A 46 11.78 -4.35 6.58
N SER A 47 12.62 -4.73 5.63
CA SER A 47 13.30 -6.00 5.63
C SER A 47 14.37 -6.01 6.72
N ASN A 48 14.08 -6.64 7.85
CA ASN A 48 15.10 -7.11 8.77
C ASN A 48 15.65 -8.44 8.26
N ARG A 49 16.75 -8.41 7.53
CA ARG A 49 17.63 -9.58 7.40
C ARG A 49 18.56 -9.59 8.60
N THR A 50 18.28 -10.45 9.54
CA THR A 50 19.19 -10.83 10.61
C THR A 50 20.25 -11.75 10.01
N ILE A 51 21.49 -11.27 9.90
CA ILE A 51 22.65 -12.09 9.60
C ILE A 51 23.18 -12.62 10.94
N TYR A 52 22.99 -13.90 11.19
CA TYR A 52 23.78 -14.60 12.21
C TYR A 52 25.09 -15.04 11.57
N SER A 53 26.20 -14.43 11.97
CA SER A 53 27.52 -14.95 11.72
C SER A 53 27.91 -15.89 12.85
N ASN A 54 28.08 -17.16 12.54
CA ASN A 54 28.75 -18.12 13.43
C ASN A 54 30.27 -17.82 13.44
N VAL A 55 30.76 -17.48 14.59
CA VAL A 55 32.20 -17.49 14.90
C VAL A 55 32.61 -18.94 15.08
N LYS A 56 33.54 -19.42 14.29
CA LYS A 56 34.38 -20.58 14.60
C LYS A 56 35.81 -20.07 14.71
N ASP A 57 36.34 -20.26 15.91
CA ASP A 57 37.77 -20.22 16.22
C ASP A 57 38.55 -21.21 15.36
N SER A 58 39.65 -20.76 14.77
CA SER A 58 40.83 -21.59 14.55
C SER A 58 42.07 -20.69 14.43
N THR A 59 42.88 -20.77 15.42
CA THR A 59 44.28 -20.37 15.45
C THR A 59 45.02 -21.06 14.31
N ASP A 60 45.82 -20.31 13.53
CA ASP A 60 47.23 -20.67 13.27
C ASP A 60 48.01 -19.53 12.61
N ASP A 61 49.16 -19.35 13.19
CA ASP A 61 50.27 -18.49 12.87
C ASP A 61 50.85 -18.74 11.48
N LYS A 62 51.20 -17.68 10.73
CA LYS A 62 52.45 -17.61 9.97
C LYS A 62 52.74 -16.21 9.42
N THR A 63 53.72 -15.59 10.04
CA THR A 63 54.56 -14.47 9.56
C THR A 63 55.09 -14.69 8.15
N THR A 64 54.93 -13.69 7.27
CA THR A 64 55.90 -13.43 6.20
C THR A 64 55.97 -11.96 5.88
N ALA A 65 57.17 -11.40 6.18
CA ALA A 65 57.58 -10.05 5.83
C ALA A 65 57.87 -9.92 4.33
N VAL A 66 57.40 -8.87 3.68
CA VAL A 66 57.90 -8.42 2.38
C VAL A 66 58.21 -6.93 2.39
N LYS A 67 59.41 -6.70 2.00
CA LYS A 67 60.20 -5.46 2.00
C LYS A 67 59.57 -4.30 1.22
N GLN A 68 59.81 -3.12 1.78
CA GLN A 68 59.79 -1.81 1.11
C GLN A 68 60.75 -1.81 -0.11
N LYS A 69 60.27 -1.24 -1.21
CA LYS A 69 61.14 -0.63 -2.25
C LYS A 69 60.69 0.81 -2.46
N GLU A 70 61.53 1.70 -1.99
CA GLU A 70 61.59 3.12 -2.43
C GLU A 70 61.93 3.14 -3.90
N ASN A 71 61.20 3.98 -4.65
CA ASN A 71 61.70 4.55 -5.90
C ASN A 71 61.29 6.02 -5.95
N ASN A 72 62.29 6.88 -5.73
CA ASN A 72 62.25 8.27 -6.09
C ASN A 72 62.25 8.43 -7.60
N LEU A 73 61.35 9.27 -8.12
CA LEU A 73 61.53 10.04 -9.34
C LEU A 73 60.78 11.37 -9.27
N ASN A 74 61.56 12.42 -9.42
CA ASN A 74 61.21 13.83 -9.40
C ASN A 74 60.19 14.23 -10.48
N GLY A 75 59.42 15.25 -10.13
CA GLY A 75 59.04 16.36 -11.00
C GLY A 75 57.65 16.34 -11.54
N THR A 76 56.78 17.13 -10.93
CA THR A 76 56.09 18.24 -11.59
C THR A 76 55.12 18.90 -10.59
N GLU A 77 55.10 20.17 -10.57
CA GLU A 77 54.34 21.08 -9.71
C GLU A 77 52.86 20.67 -9.63
N LYS A 78 52.40 20.28 -8.44
CA LYS A 78 51.02 20.37 -8.07
C LYS A 78 50.77 21.75 -7.50
N THR A 79 50.08 22.58 -8.26
CA THR A 79 49.43 23.79 -7.78
C THR A 79 48.74 23.51 -6.45
N ALA A 80 49.27 24.12 -5.41
CA ALA A 80 48.63 24.19 -4.11
C ALA A 80 47.28 24.89 -4.29
N LYS A 81 46.17 24.15 -4.17
CA LYS A 81 44.89 24.76 -3.86
C LYS A 81 45.08 25.42 -2.50
N ASP A 82 45.12 26.73 -2.49
CA ASP A 82 45.05 27.53 -1.27
C ASP A 82 43.91 27.01 -0.43
N LYS A 83 44.18 26.37 0.68
CA LYS A 83 43.21 26.14 1.75
C LYS A 83 42.88 27.54 2.27
N GLU A 84 41.78 28.09 1.82
CA GLU A 84 41.22 29.34 2.32
C GLU A 84 41.20 29.27 3.86
N LYS A 85 41.97 30.11 4.50
CA LYS A 85 42.13 30.12 5.94
C LYS A 85 40.79 30.56 6.55
N GLU A 86 40.07 29.63 7.23
CA GLU A 86 38.81 29.94 7.88
C GLU A 86 38.97 31.19 8.76
N LEU A 87 38.08 32.16 8.54
CA LEU A 87 38.07 33.40 9.29
C LEU A 87 37.55 33.18 10.72
N PRO A 88 38.11 33.85 11.73
CA PRO A 88 37.53 33.88 13.07
C PRO A 88 36.12 34.44 13.06
N TYR A 89 35.27 33.99 14.00
CA TYR A 89 33.86 34.38 14.11
C TYR A 89 33.64 35.91 13.93
N ASP A 90 34.37 36.74 14.73
CA ASP A 90 34.22 38.23 14.70
C ASP A 90 34.57 38.88 13.34
N GLN A 91 35.38 38.22 12.53
CA GLN A 91 35.70 38.69 11.17
C GLN A 91 34.71 38.19 10.14
N LEU A 92 34.26 36.92 10.29
CA LEU A 92 33.29 36.31 9.38
C LEU A 92 31.94 37.03 9.41
N ILE A 93 31.40 37.30 10.60
CA ILE A 93 30.09 37.95 10.77
C ILE A 93 30.01 39.41 10.30
N LYS A 94 31.17 40.05 10.09
CA LYS A 94 31.27 41.44 9.54
C LYS A 94 31.19 41.48 8.02
N ARG A 95 31.32 40.33 7.35
CA ARG A 95 31.18 40.26 5.90
C ARG A 95 29.74 40.50 5.45
N THR A 96 29.60 41.02 4.24
CA THR A 96 28.29 41.21 3.63
C THR A 96 27.58 39.86 3.45
N GLY A 97 26.36 39.80 3.90
CA GLY A 97 25.56 38.58 3.82
C GLY A 97 24.15 38.81 4.34
N SER A 98 23.28 37.79 4.23
CA SER A 98 21.94 37.84 4.82
C SER A 98 21.93 37.13 6.19
N VAL A 99 21.07 37.61 7.06
CA VAL A 99 20.84 37.05 8.40
C VAL A 99 19.34 36.91 8.64
N GLN A 100 18.95 35.76 9.14
CA GLN A 100 17.55 35.46 9.50
C GLN A 100 17.51 34.80 10.87
N ASP A 101 16.62 35.26 11.75
CA ASP A 101 16.45 34.72 13.10
C ASP A 101 15.18 33.88 13.22
N GLY A 102 15.27 32.75 13.93
CA GLY A 102 14.16 31.84 14.18
C GLY A 102 14.59 30.67 15.05
N LEU A 103 14.33 29.41 14.63
CA LEU A 103 14.84 28.21 15.33
C LEU A 103 16.35 28.26 15.53
N PHE A 104 17.07 28.63 14.48
CA PHE A 104 18.49 29.00 14.50
C PHE A 104 18.62 30.43 13.98
N THR A 105 19.75 31.11 14.23
CA THR A 105 20.13 32.22 13.37
C THR A 105 20.84 31.65 12.16
N ILE A 106 20.31 31.87 10.98
CA ILE A 106 20.90 31.44 9.70
C ILE A 106 21.65 32.62 9.09
N ARG A 107 22.91 32.37 8.69
CA ARG A 107 23.71 33.33 7.93
C ARG A 107 24.09 32.75 6.56
N HIS A 108 23.95 33.56 5.54
CA HIS A 108 24.46 33.27 4.19
C HIS A 108 25.56 34.29 3.86
N ILE A 109 26.81 33.85 3.85
CA ILE A 109 28.00 34.66 3.68
C ILE A 109 28.91 33.96 2.66
N ASP A 110 29.33 34.65 1.59
CA ASP A 110 30.27 34.14 0.60
C ASP A 110 29.91 32.75 0.06
N ASP A 111 28.65 32.56 -0.40
CA ASP A 111 28.09 31.30 -0.89
C ASP A 111 28.07 30.14 0.12
N LYS A 112 28.29 30.42 1.38
CA LYS A 112 28.22 29.45 2.49
C LYS A 112 27.07 29.73 3.42
N TRP A 113 26.50 28.64 3.92
CA TRP A 113 25.38 28.67 4.85
C TRP A 113 25.82 28.24 6.23
N TYR A 114 25.48 29.05 7.22
CA TYR A 114 25.88 28.83 8.60
C TYR A 114 24.64 28.77 9.50
N PHE A 115 24.68 27.90 10.50
CA PHE A 115 23.75 27.89 11.61
C PHE A 115 24.44 28.41 12.88
N GLU A 116 23.81 29.40 13.55
CA GLU A 116 24.12 29.71 14.94
C GLU A 116 23.10 28.96 15.82
N ILE A 117 23.59 27.99 16.57
CA ILE A 117 22.79 27.09 17.41
C ILE A 117 22.93 27.46 18.87
N ALA A 118 21.83 27.85 19.52
CA ALA A 118 21.81 28.14 20.94
C ALA A 118 22.03 26.88 21.79
N ASP A 119 22.72 27.01 22.93
CA ASP A 119 22.97 25.87 23.83
C ASP A 119 21.66 25.21 24.33
N SER A 120 20.56 25.96 24.43
CA SER A 120 19.22 25.45 24.78
C SER A 120 18.61 24.47 23.75
N LEU A 121 19.16 24.43 22.53
CA LEU A 121 18.73 23.53 21.46
C LEU A 121 19.60 22.27 21.38
N LEU A 122 20.71 22.20 22.10
CA LEU A 122 21.54 21.00 22.17
C LEU A 122 20.75 19.83 22.81
N GLY A 123 20.81 18.67 22.17
CA GLY A 123 20.06 17.50 22.62
C GLY A 123 18.53 17.56 22.34
N ARG A 124 18.02 18.69 21.77
CA ARG A 124 16.61 18.76 21.36
C ARG A 124 16.40 18.05 20.02
N TYR A 125 15.35 17.29 19.95
CA TYR A 125 15.01 16.55 18.74
C TYR A 125 14.38 17.43 17.67
N ILE A 126 14.87 17.27 16.44
CA ILE A 126 14.45 17.98 15.23
C ILE A 126 14.03 16.93 14.21
N LEU A 127 12.82 16.99 13.72
CA LEU A 127 12.30 16.11 12.68
C LEU A 127 12.65 16.71 11.32
N ALA A 128 13.52 16.04 10.57
CA ALA A 128 13.87 16.40 9.19
C ALA A 128 12.99 15.61 8.22
N VAL A 129 12.28 16.30 7.33
CA VAL A 129 11.43 15.72 6.29
C VAL A 129 11.83 16.30 4.95
N THR A 130 12.27 15.45 4.03
CA THR A 130 12.67 15.88 2.68
C THR A 130 11.60 15.48 1.67
N ARG A 131 11.18 16.44 0.83
CA ARG A 131 10.17 16.27 -0.22
C ARG A 131 10.68 16.72 -1.56
N PHE A 132 10.12 16.12 -2.61
CA PHE A 132 10.25 16.66 -3.96
C PHE A 132 9.46 17.98 -4.07
N THR A 133 10.08 19.00 -4.66
CA THR A 133 9.40 20.25 -5.06
C THR A 133 9.42 20.43 -6.57
N GLY A 134 10.31 19.73 -7.27
CA GLY A 134 10.37 19.65 -8.72
C GLY A 134 11.02 18.33 -9.17
N VAL A 135 10.47 17.74 -10.21
CA VAL A 135 10.97 16.49 -10.82
C VAL A 135 10.86 16.56 -12.33
N PRO A 136 11.68 15.82 -13.09
CA PRO A 136 11.53 15.73 -14.55
C PRO A 136 10.16 15.18 -14.96
N GLN A 137 9.68 15.59 -16.12
CA GLN A 137 8.46 15.02 -16.70
C GLN A 137 8.60 13.49 -16.83
N SER A 138 7.52 12.76 -16.57
CA SER A 138 7.46 11.30 -16.63
C SER A 138 8.46 10.58 -15.69
N PHE A 139 8.92 11.25 -14.65
CA PHE A 139 9.84 10.66 -13.65
C PHE A 139 9.15 9.65 -12.72
N GLY A 140 7.82 9.66 -12.69
CA GLY A 140 7.02 8.78 -11.81
C GLY A 140 7.00 9.21 -10.35
N LYS A 141 7.44 10.45 -10.08
CA LYS A 141 7.35 11.16 -8.80
C LYS A 141 6.77 12.53 -9.00
N PHE A 142 6.25 13.13 -7.93
CA PHE A 142 5.54 14.40 -8.00
C PHE A 142 5.95 15.32 -6.84
N SER A 143 5.83 16.62 -7.09
CA SER A 143 6.04 17.66 -6.07
C SER A 143 5.16 17.37 -4.83
N GLY A 144 5.70 17.52 -3.62
CA GLY A 144 5.01 17.26 -2.36
C GLY A 144 5.19 15.85 -1.80
N GLU A 145 5.61 14.85 -2.61
CA GLU A 145 5.92 13.50 -2.11
C GLU A 145 7.16 13.50 -1.22
N ALA A 146 7.03 12.86 -0.02
CA ALA A 146 8.19 12.69 0.86
C ALA A 146 9.13 11.59 0.34
N ILE A 147 10.44 11.87 0.41
CA ILE A 147 11.48 10.89 0.04
C ILE A 147 12.34 10.46 1.23
N ASN A 148 12.41 11.28 2.27
CA ASN A 148 13.20 10.96 3.46
C ASN A 148 12.56 11.56 4.71
N GLN A 149 12.72 10.87 5.83
CA GLN A 149 12.28 11.33 7.15
C GLN A 149 13.24 10.79 8.21
N GLN A 150 13.81 11.69 9.01
CA GLN A 150 14.72 11.34 10.11
C GLN A 150 14.52 12.26 11.31
N THR A 151 14.74 11.74 12.50
CA THR A 151 14.81 12.55 13.72
C THR A 151 16.27 12.78 14.07
N LEU A 152 16.66 14.03 14.23
CA LEU A 152 18.03 14.48 14.41
C LEU A 152 18.18 15.28 15.71
N TYR A 153 19.41 15.40 16.20
CA TYR A 153 19.75 16.33 17.26
C TYR A 153 21.23 16.74 17.17
N PHE A 154 21.51 17.97 17.65
CA PHE A 154 22.87 18.47 17.76
C PHE A 154 23.45 18.15 19.15
N GLU A 155 24.71 17.69 19.16
CA GLU A 155 25.48 17.39 20.38
C GLU A 155 26.83 18.08 20.32
N GLN A 156 27.16 18.86 21.30
CA GLN A 156 28.52 19.41 21.44
C GLN A 156 29.45 18.35 22.01
N ARG A 157 30.39 17.85 21.20
CA ARG A 157 31.35 16.84 21.62
C ARG A 157 32.47 17.46 22.50
N ASN A 158 32.95 18.63 22.11
CA ASN A 158 33.94 19.42 22.82
C ASN A 158 33.88 20.90 22.39
N ALA A 159 34.76 21.75 22.89
CA ALA A 159 34.77 23.19 22.60
C ALA A 159 34.93 23.53 21.08
N LYS A 160 35.39 22.60 20.27
CA LYS A 160 35.72 22.82 18.84
C LYS A 160 34.81 22.00 17.88
N THR A 161 33.99 21.08 18.39
CA THR A 161 33.32 20.10 17.54
C THR A 161 31.86 19.96 17.94
N MET A 162 30.96 20.19 16.95
CA MET A 162 29.53 19.91 16.99
C MET A 162 29.23 18.67 16.18
N LEU A 163 28.42 17.75 16.70
CA LEU A 163 27.94 16.57 16.00
C LEU A 163 26.45 16.72 15.66
N LEU A 164 26.05 16.23 14.49
CA LEU A 164 24.66 15.94 14.17
C LEU A 164 24.46 14.43 14.27
N ARG A 165 23.52 14.01 15.12
CA ARG A 165 23.16 12.59 15.29
C ARG A 165 21.76 12.32 14.80
N ALA A 166 21.52 11.07 14.35
CA ALA A 166 20.19 10.57 14.09
C ALA A 166 19.69 9.79 15.30
N TYR A 167 18.53 10.17 15.82
CA TYR A 167 17.85 9.44 16.89
C TYR A 167 17.14 8.21 16.34
N VAL A 168 17.45 7.05 16.89
CA VAL A 168 16.86 5.76 16.49
C VAL A 168 16.15 5.13 17.68
N LEU A 169 14.81 5.21 17.67
CA LEU A 169 14.01 4.52 18.68
C LEU A 169 13.73 3.07 18.24
N SER A 170 14.53 2.13 18.74
CA SER A 170 14.28 0.70 18.58
C SER A 170 14.09 -0.03 19.90
N GLN A 171 14.59 0.55 20.98
CA GLN A 171 14.60 -0.03 22.33
C GLN A 171 14.33 1.07 23.36
N GLU A 172 13.61 0.73 24.41
CA GLU A 172 13.28 1.65 25.51
C GLU A 172 13.28 0.91 26.84
N ALA A 173 13.59 1.61 27.92
CA ALA A 173 13.47 1.11 29.29
C ALA A 173 12.99 2.24 30.20
N ASP A 174 12.31 1.91 31.30
CA ASP A 174 11.96 2.89 32.33
C ASP A 174 13.23 3.62 32.76
N PRO A 175 13.31 4.96 32.66
CA PRO A 175 14.48 5.75 33.02
C PRO A 175 15.00 5.46 34.44
N ASN A 176 14.13 5.03 35.36
CA ASN A 176 14.47 4.77 36.77
C ASN A 176 14.94 3.33 37.01
N SER A 177 14.80 2.43 36.03
CA SER A 177 15.22 1.03 36.14
C SER A 177 16.74 0.87 36.06
N ARG A 178 17.27 -0.23 36.61
CA ARG A 178 18.69 -0.55 36.51
C ARG A 178 19.10 -0.88 35.07
N ILE A 179 18.23 -1.62 34.36
CA ILE A 179 18.46 -2.01 32.97
C ILE A 179 18.57 -0.82 32.04
N SER A 180 17.91 0.32 32.35
CA SER A 180 18.02 1.57 31.59
C SER A 180 19.45 2.09 31.50
N LYS A 181 20.23 1.92 32.57
CA LYS A 181 21.66 2.35 32.58
C LYS A 181 22.49 1.52 31.62
N THR A 182 22.26 0.20 31.62
CA THR A 182 22.95 -0.74 30.70
C THR A 182 22.51 -0.50 29.27
N LEU A 183 21.21 -0.28 29.02
CA LEU A 183 20.71 0.04 27.69
C LEU A 183 21.38 1.32 27.13
N LYS A 184 21.46 2.38 27.93
CA LYS A 184 22.13 3.63 27.54
C LYS A 184 23.63 3.44 27.29
N ALA A 185 24.30 2.59 28.06
CA ALA A 185 25.71 2.32 27.89
C ALA A 185 26.03 1.46 26.67
N SER A 186 25.10 0.61 26.24
CA SER A 186 25.30 -0.33 25.12
C SER A 186 24.73 0.16 23.78
N THR A 187 24.05 1.33 23.76
CA THR A 187 23.48 1.91 22.54
C THR A 187 24.10 3.25 22.21
N VAL A 188 24.31 3.50 20.93
CA VAL A 188 24.83 4.79 20.46
C VAL A 188 24.09 5.21 19.19
N ASP A 189 23.62 6.45 19.18
CA ASP A 189 22.97 7.03 18.02
C ASP A 189 24.01 7.35 16.92
N PRO A 190 23.73 7.06 15.63
CA PRO A 190 24.65 7.31 14.53
C PRO A 190 25.07 8.77 14.42
N ILE A 191 26.35 9.03 14.22
CA ILE A 191 26.86 10.33 13.86
C ILE A 191 26.67 10.52 12.35
N ILE A 192 25.91 11.54 11.96
CA ILE A 192 25.60 11.84 10.56
C ILE A 192 26.59 12.83 9.98
N ALA A 193 26.94 13.84 10.77
CA ALA A 193 27.89 14.88 10.39
C ALA A 193 28.67 15.38 11.60
N SER A 194 29.88 15.88 11.35
CA SER A 194 30.72 16.55 12.32
C SER A 194 31.08 17.93 11.77
N PHE A 195 30.86 18.97 12.56
CA PHE A 195 31.11 20.35 12.20
C PHE A 195 32.17 20.94 13.14
N LYS A 196 33.04 21.79 12.58
CA LYS A 196 33.89 22.64 13.37
C LYS A 196 33.09 23.81 13.93
N ILE A 197 33.18 24.06 15.22
CA ILE A 197 32.66 25.27 15.84
C ILE A 197 33.61 26.42 15.49
N ILE A 198 33.14 27.36 14.67
CA ILE A 198 33.92 28.51 14.20
C ILE A 198 34.11 29.54 15.32
N GLY A 199 33.06 29.70 16.14
CA GLY A 199 33.04 30.59 17.28
C GLY A 199 31.66 30.66 17.93
N ARG A 200 31.56 31.58 18.90
CA ARG A 200 30.32 31.83 19.64
C ARG A 200 29.87 33.29 19.49
N ASN A 201 28.62 33.49 19.33
CA ASN A 201 27.95 34.77 19.41
C ASN A 201 28.11 35.33 20.84
N LYS A 202 28.72 36.51 21.00
CA LYS A 202 29.04 37.10 22.32
C LYS A 202 27.75 37.50 23.11
N THR A 203 26.68 37.79 22.41
CA THR A 203 25.41 38.22 23.02
C THR A 203 24.53 37.02 23.39
N THR A 204 24.36 36.06 22.51
CA THR A 204 23.44 34.93 22.68
C THR A 204 24.10 33.65 23.17
N GLY A 205 25.44 33.56 23.10
CA GLY A 205 26.20 32.33 23.36
C GLY A 205 26.08 31.26 22.27
N ALA A 206 25.29 31.48 21.24
CA ALA A 206 25.03 30.52 20.18
C ALA A 206 26.30 30.14 19.39
N GLN A 207 26.41 28.88 18.98
CA GLN A 207 27.61 28.33 18.33
C GLN A 207 27.44 28.33 16.80
N LEU A 208 28.42 28.92 16.09
CA LEU A 208 28.40 29.02 14.64
C LEU A 208 29.07 27.78 14.01
N ILE A 209 28.38 27.13 13.08
CA ILE A 209 28.88 26.03 12.27
C ILE A 209 28.55 26.23 10.78
N ASP A 210 29.45 25.77 9.89
CA ASP A 210 29.20 25.72 8.43
C ASP A 210 28.36 24.45 8.08
N VAL A 211 27.13 24.64 7.63
CA VAL A 211 26.22 23.55 7.25
C VAL A 211 26.14 23.32 5.74
N THR A 212 26.85 24.11 4.95
CA THR A 212 26.88 23.98 3.48
C THR A 212 27.15 22.54 3.03
N PRO A 213 28.17 21.82 3.58
CA PRO A 213 28.46 20.46 3.13
C PRO A 213 27.35 19.44 3.45
N LEU A 214 26.52 19.68 4.49
CA LEU A 214 25.40 18.82 4.85
C LEU A 214 24.31 18.83 3.78
N PHE A 215 24.01 20.00 3.22
CA PHE A 215 22.95 20.18 2.24
C PHE A 215 23.42 20.10 0.79
N ALA A 216 24.70 20.35 0.51
CA ALA A 216 25.27 20.24 -0.83
C ALA A 216 25.57 18.80 -1.27
N LYS A 217 25.64 17.83 -0.35
CA LYS A 217 25.94 16.43 -0.64
C LYS A 217 24.75 15.54 -0.31
N ASP A 218 24.68 14.38 -0.99
CA ASP A 218 23.71 13.36 -0.64
C ASP A 218 24.04 12.70 0.69
N ASN A 219 23.00 12.48 1.46
CA ASN A 219 23.06 11.74 2.73
C ASN A 219 21.69 11.14 3.07
N GLY A 220 21.68 10.23 4.04
CA GLY A 220 20.46 9.51 4.43
C GLY A 220 19.48 10.30 5.31
N VAL A 221 19.67 11.60 5.54
CA VAL A 221 18.88 12.34 6.54
C VAL A 221 18.22 13.62 6.02
N VAL A 222 18.87 14.37 5.15
CA VAL A 222 18.35 15.65 4.62
C VAL A 222 18.39 15.73 3.09
N SER A 223 18.54 14.59 2.43
CA SER A 223 18.53 14.51 0.96
C SER A 223 18.05 13.13 0.49
N ILE A 224 18.45 12.70 -0.70
CA ILE A 224 18.10 11.40 -1.26
C ILE A 224 19.05 10.34 -0.66
N SER A 225 18.47 9.34 0.02
CA SER A 225 19.26 8.21 0.55
C SER A 225 19.84 7.36 -0.58
N ALA A 226 20.95 6.65 -0.33
CA ALA A 226 21.56 5.74 -1.30
C ALA A 226 20.56 4.66 -1.81
N ASN A 227 19.68 4.18 -0.93
CA ASN A 227 18.63 3.22 -1.31
C ASN A 227 17.57 3.87 -2.23
N SER A 228 17.12 5.07 -1.92
CA SER A 228 16.18 5.83 -2.74
C SER A 228 16.79 6.19 -4.11
N ALA A 229 18.06 6.61 -4.14
CA ALA A 229 18.79 6.88 -5.39
C ALA A 229 18.84 5.63 -6.28
N LYS A 230 19.11 4.45 -5.70
CA LYS A 230 19.10 3.18 -6.43
C LYS A 230 17.71 2.83 -6.98
N GLN A 231 16.64 3.01 -6.19
CA GLN A 231 15.26 2.77 -6.63
C GLN A 231 14.85 3.71 -7.76
N LEU A 232 15.27 4.97 -7.69
CA LEU A 232 15.03 5.99 -8.71
C LEU A 232 16.02 5.89 -9.89
N LYS A 233 16.95 4.94 -9.84
CA LYS A 233 18.00 4.72 -10.86
C LYS A 233 18.86 5.97 -11.13
N LEU A 234 19.12 6.75 -10.08
CA LEU A 234 20.03 7.91 -10.12
C LEU A 234 21.47 7.43 -10.07
N GLY A 235 22.30 8.02 -10.92
CA GLY A 235 23.76 7.85 -10.91
C GLY A 235 24.46 8.79 -9.91
N ALA A 236 25.68 9.17 -10.20
CA ALA A 236 26.46 10.07 -9.34
C ALA A 236 25.88 11.49 -9.33
N LEU A 237 25.81 12.08 -8.13
CA LEU A 237 25.51 13.50 -7.95
C LEU A 237 26.58 14.35 -8.63
N GLN A 238 26.17 15.41 -9.32
CA GLN A 238 27.03 16.36 -10.01
C GLN A 238 27.20 17.61 -9.15
N PRO A 239 28.34 17.81 -8.47
CA PRO A 239 28.52 18.92 -7.54
C PRO A 239 28.47 20.30 -8.20
N ASP A 240 28.93 20.41 -9.44
CA ASP A 240 28.92 21.65 -10.26
C ASP A 240 27.52 22.08 -10.68
N ARG A 241 26.53 21.18 -10.60
CA ARG A 241 25.14 21.41 -10.96
C ARG A 241 24.18 21.07 -9.78
N THR A 242 24.69 21.25 -8.55
CA THR A 242 23.94 21.04 -7.31
C THR A 242 24.05 22.31 -6.46
N PHE A 243 22.90 22.86 -6.06
CA PHE A 243 22.80 24.14 -5.40
C PHE A 243 21.95 24.08 -4.14
N ILE A 244 22.27 24.91 -3.15
CA ILE A 244 21.36 25.26 -2.05
C ILE A 244 20.68 26.55 -2.50
N ASP A 245 19.44 26.46 -2.93
CA ASP A 245 18.72 27.57 -3.54
C ASP A 245 18.32 28.61 -2.51
N THR A 246 17.75 28.16 -1.38
CA THR A 246 17.34 29.02 -0.27
C THR A 246 17.35 28.28 1.05
N MET A 247 17.57 29.03 2.14
CA MET A 247 17.22 28.63 3.49
C MET A 247 16.33 29.69 4.12
N LYS A 248 15.19 29.27 4.67
CA LYS A 248 14.26 30.12 5.41
C LYS A 248 14.12 29.58 6.81
N VAL A 249 14.10 30.46 7.80
CA VAL A 249 13.93 30.07 9.18
C VAL A 249 12.68 30.67 9.79
N TYR A 250 12.03 29.87 10.61
CA TYR A 250 10.82 30.21 11.36
C TYR A 250 11.03 29.87 12.84
N PRO A 251 10.14 30.27 13.76
CA PRO A 251 10.38 30.05 15.21
C PRO A 251 10.59 28.59 15.63
N ILE A 252 10.04 27.62 14.89
CA ILE A 252 10.13 26.20 15.23
C ILE A 252 10.70 25.33 14.11
N ASN A 253 11.02 25.88 12.93
CA ASN A 253 11.54 25.10 11.81
C ASN A 253 12.49 25.90 10.90
N VAL A 254 13.23 25.13 10.11
CA VAL A 254 14.06 25.61 8.99
C VAL A 254 13.61 24.89 7.73
N GLU A 255 13.45 25.63 6.64
CA GLU A 255 13.12 25.12 5.31
C GLU A 255 14.33 25.31 4.39
N VAL A 256 14.85 24.23 3.81
CA VAL A 256 16.02 24.23 2.95
C VAL A 256 15.65 23.72 1.57
N ALA A 257 15.66 24.61 0.59
CA ALA A 257 15.44 24.27 -0.80
C ALA A 257 16.78 23.98 -1.51
N THR A 258 16.83 22.88 -2.26
CA THR A 258 18.03 22.47 -3.00
C THR A 258 17.66 21.96 -4.39
N THR A 259 18.50 22.31 -5.38
CA THR A 259 18.48 21.73 -6.73
C THR A 259 19.63 20.76 -6.87
N ARG A 260 19.36 19.53 -7.31
CA ARG A 260 20.34 18.43 -7.40
C ARG A 260 20.31 17.81 -8.77
N THR A 261 21.48 17.68 -9.40
CA THR A 261 21.60 17.02 -10.70
C THR A 261 22.41 15.72 -10.55
N TYR A 262 21.89 14.66 -11.15
CA TYR A 262 22.50 13.35 -11.17
C TYR A 262 22.77 12.89 -12.59
N ASN A 263 23.81 12.10 -12.80
CA ASN A 263 23.92 11.31 -14.00
C ASN A 263 22.76 10.30 -14.06
N SER A 264 22.27 10.02 -15.25
CA SER A 264 21.20 9.04 -15.48
C SER A 264 21.63 7.99 -16.48
N THR A 265 21.19 6.77 -16.29
CA THR A 265 21.37 5.71 -17.29
C THR A 265 20.28 5.82 -18.38
N PRO A 266 20.60 5.65 -19.67
CA PRO A 266 19.74 5.98 -20.80
C PRO A 266 18.39 5.23 -20.90
N SER A 267 18.09 4.29 -20.03
CA SER A 267 16.95 3.38 -20.25
C SER A 267 15.68 3.70 -19.48
N THR A 268 15.55 4.83 -18.76
CA THR A 268 14.53 4.87 -17.69
C THR A 268 13.52 6.01 -17.72
N THR A 269 13.79 7.13 -18.35
CA THR A 269 12.84 8.25 -18.50
C THR A 269 13.20 9.11 -19.71
N PRO A 270 12.29 9.94 -20.27
CA PRO A 270 12.64 10.91 -21.28
C PRO A 270 13.80 11.85 -20.90
N ALA A 271 13.92 12.16 -19.60
CA ALA A 271 15.05 12.94 -19.06
C ALA A 271 16.40 12.22 -19.22
N SER A 272 16.41 10.89 -19.32
CA SER A 272 17.63 10.11 -19.53
C SER A 272 18.30 10.31 -20.89
N TYR A 273 17.57 10.84 -21.88
CA TYR A 273 18.16 11.23 -23.18
C TYR A 273 19.17 12.37 -23.06
N THR A 274 19.13 13.12 -21.96
CA THR A 274 20.11 14.18 -21.65
C THR A 274 21.26 13.69 -20.78
N GLU A 275 21.28 12.40 -20.43
CA GLU A 275 22.21 11.77 -19.48
C GLU A 275 22.24 12.45 -18.10
N SER A 276 21.28 13.31 -17.83
CA SER A 276 21.16 14.10 -16.59
C SER A 276 19.72 14.09 -16.07
N VAL A 277 19.57 13.99 -14.75
CA VAL A 277 18.30 14.13 -14.03
C VAL A 277 18.46 15.23 -12.99
N THR A 278 17.70 16.31 -13.13
CA THR A 278 17.66 17.39 -12.14
C THR A 278 16.40 17.30 -11.29
N ILE A 279 16.57 17.36 -9.98
CA ILE A 279 15.50 17.21 -8.97
C ILE A 279 15.61 18.40 -8.01
N SER A 280 14.50 19.05 -7.72
CA SER A 280 14.39 20.04 -6.65
C SER A 280 13.79 19.42 -5.41
N LEU A 281 14.38 19.70 -4.24
CA LEU A 281 13.94 19.19 -2.94
C LEU A 281 13.70 20.34 -1.97
N ASN A 282 12.76 20.17 -1.04
CA ASN A 282 12.67 20.96 0.17
C ASN A 282 12.87 20.02 1.38
N THR A 283 13.75 20.41 2.29
CA THR A 283 13.94 19.74 3.58
C THR A 283 13.44 20.63 4.70
N SER A 284 12.35 20.22 5.37
CA SER A 284 11.83 20.85 6.57
C SER A 284 12.53 20.25 7.79
N MET A 285 13.14 21.08 8.64
CA MET A 285 13.71 20.68 9.94
C MET A 285 12.86 21.27 11.07
N VAL A 286 11.96 20.48 11.65
CA VAL A 286 10.95 20.93 12.63
C VAL A 286 11.37 20.54 14.04
N LEU A 287 11.43 21.50 14.97
CA LEU A 287 11.69 21.26 16.39
C LEU A 287 10.54 20.48 17.02
N LEU A 288 10.80 19.28 17.51
CA LEU A 288 9.82 18.48 18.21
C LEU A 288 9.50 19.05 19.62
N PRO A 289 8.29 18.82 20.12
CA PRO A 289 7.90 19.25 21.47
C PRO A 289 8.90 18.78 22.52
N LYS A 290 9.22 19.65 23.50
CA LYS A 290 10.11 19.31 24.62
C LYS A 290 9.54 18.14 25.43
N VAL A 291 8.24 18.15 25.70
CA VAL A 291 7.49 17.07 26.34
C VAL A 291 6.73 16.33 25.25
N PRO A 292 7.11 15.08 24.91
CA PRO A 292 6.36 14.29 23.94
C PRO A 292 4.93 14.04 24.42
N MET A 293 4.02 13.83 23.45
CA MET A 293 2.66 13.40 23.77
C MET A 293 2.71 12.04 24.48
N ARG A 294 1.81 11.80 25.44
CA ARG A 294 1.69 10.49 26.08
C ARG A 294 1.30 9.44 25.02
N LYS A 295 2.06 8.35 24.96
CA LYS A 295 1.79 7.22 24.08
C LYS A 295 0.42 6.63 24.39
N ARG A 296 -0.29 6.20 23.36
CA ARG A 296 -1.45 5.31 23.53
C ARG A 296 -1.08 3.94 22.99
N ILE A 297 -1.01 2.96 23.89
CA ILE A 297 -0.59 1.60 23.52
C ILE A 297 -1.67 0.98 22.63
N TRP A 298 -1.23 0.28 21.61
CA TRP A 298 -2.09 -0.26 20.58
C TRP A 298 -2.85 -1.49 21.03
N ASP A 299 -4.10 -1.62 20.54
CA ASP A 299 -4.92 -2.82 20.62
C ASP A 299 -5.14 -3.34 19.20
N SER A 300 -4.85 -4.63 18.93
CA SER A 300 -4.98 -5.26 17.62
C SER A 300 -6.42 -5.28 17.07
N ARG A 301 -7.39 -4.99 17.92
CA ARG A 301 -8.82 -4.91 17.60
C ARG A 301 -9.25 -3.53 17.10
N VAL A 302 -8.32 -2.55 17.11
CA VAL A 302 -8.56 -1.17 16.66
C VAL A 302 -7.53 -0.81 15.59
N GLY A 303 -7.99 -0.39 14.44
CA GLY A 303 -7.20 -0.22 13.22
C GLY A 303 -6.40 1.07 13.16
N TYR A 304 -5.37 1.19 13.98
CA TYR A 304 -4.44 2.32 13.91
C TYR A 304 -3.09 1.93 13.30
N PHE A 305 -2.43 2.87 12.63
CA PHE A 305 -1.02 2.77 12.32
C PHE A 305 -0.20 2.89 13.60
N THR A 306 0.88 2.12 13.67
CA THR A 306 1.67 1.99 14.89
C THR A 306 3.14 2.23 14.67
N ASN A 307 3.81 2.72 15.73
CA ASN A 307 5.25 2.63 15.91
C ASN A 307 5.53 1.52 16.93
N ARG A 308 6.67 0.84 16.80
CA ARG A 308 7.03 -0.29 17.67
C ARG A 308 8.44 -0.13 18.22
N TYR A 309 8.65 -0.64 19.43
CA TYR A 309 9.96 -0.72 20.08
C TYR A 309 10.02 -1.94 20.98
N THR A 310 11.23 -2.37 21.32
CA THR A 310 11.46 -3.40 22.35
C THR A 310 11.52 -2.72 23.70
N ILE A 311 10.69 -3.15 24.65
CA ILE A 311 10.71 -2.64 26.03
C ILE A 311 11.55 -3.54 26.93
N PHE A 312 12.31 -2.91 27.81
CA PHE A 312 13.06 -3.57 28.88
C PHE A 312 12.59 -3.07 30.24
N SER A 313 12.43 -3.97 31.21
CA SER A 313 12.19 -3.62 32.59
C SER A 313 12.92 -4.59 33.52
N ASP A 314 13.17 -4.17 34.75
CA ASP A 314 13.84 -5.00 35.77
C ASP A 314 13.00 -6.22 36.15
N GLU A 315 11.67 -6.16 35.93
CA GLU A 315 10.70 -7.22 36.30
C GLU A 315 10.47 -8.27 35.19
N GLN A 316 11.00 -8.03 34.00
CA GLN A 316 10.78 -8.93 32.87
C GLN A 316 11.67 -10.17 32.93
N THR A 317 11.08 -11.33 32.62
CA THR A 317 11.82 -12.58 32.36
C THR A 317 12.09 -12.82 30.89
N LYS A 318 11.41 -12.07 30.00
CA LYS A 318 11.62 -12.04 28.55
C LYS A 318 11.35 -10.62 28.02
N THR A 319 11.99 -10.26 26.93
CA THR A 319 11.75 -8.97 26.26
C THR A 319 10.40 -8.97 25.56
N ASP A 320 9.67 -7.86 25.65
CA ASP A 320 8.42 -7.64 24.96
C ASP A 320 8.56 -6.54 23.89
N ARG A 321 7.73 -6.65 22.86
CA ARG A 321 7.59 -5.62 21.83
C ARG A 321 6.28 -4.89 22.02
N GLU A 322 6.37 -3.64 22.42
CA GLU A 322 5.21 -2.77 22.53
C GLU A 322 4.98 -1.99 21.22
N GLN A 323 3.72 -1.68 20.99
CA GLN A 323 3.30 -0.83 19.87
C GLN A 323 2.42 0.29 20.42
N PHE A 324 2.60 1.50 19.89
CA PHE A 324 1.75 2.65 20.20
C PHE A 324 1.25 3.29 18.91
N ILE A 325 0.05 3.88 18.97
CA ILE A 325 -0.62 4.41 17.79
C ILE A 325 -0.06 5.76 17.36
N SER A 326 -0.20 6.05 16.06
CA SER A 326 0.01 7.40 15.52
C SER A 326 -1.28 8.19 15.60
N ARG A 327 -1.26 9.41 16.16
CA ARG A 327 -2.41 10.31 16.26
C ARG A 327 -1.98 11.76 16.46
N PHE A 328 -2.83 12.73 16.12
CA PHE A 328 -2.61 14.11 16.50
C PHE A 328 -2.80 14.31 18.02
N ARG A 329 -2.14 15.30 18.58
CA ARG A 329 -2.37 15.73 19.96
C ARG A 329 -3.64 16.55 20.02
N LEU A 330 -4.65 16.08 20.72
CA LEU A 330 -5.85 16.85 21.05
C LEU A 330 -6.02 16.93 22.56
N GLU A 331 -6.03 18.15 23.08
CA GLU A 331 -6.26 18.46 24.50
C GLU A 331 -7.40 19.47 24.58
N PRO A 332 -8.37 19.30 25.51
CA PRO A 332 -9.53 20.16 25.57
C PRO A 332 -9.16 21.57 26.08
N LYS A 333 -9.67 22.58 25.39
CA LYS A 333 -9.54 24.00 25.81
C LYS A 333 -10.16 24.27 27.17
N ASP A 334 -11.25 23.55 27.50
CA ASP A 334 -11.89 23.54 28.80
C ASP A 334 -11.98 22.12 29.36
N PRO A 335 -10.99 21.67 30.17
CA PRO A 335 -10.98 20.35 30.76
C PRO A 335 -12.12 20.08 31.75
N ARG A 336 -12.75 21.11 32.34
CA ARG A 336 -13.87 20.93 33.24
C ARG A 336 -15.15 20.58 32.47
N ARG A 337 -15.46 21.34 31.42
CA ARG A 337 -16.59 21.04 30.53
C ARG A 337 -16.42 19.67 29.91
N TYR A 338 -15.21 19.32 29.44
CA TYR A 338 -14.91 18.02 28.87
C TYR A 338 -15.21 16.87 29.84
N ARG A 339 -14.75 16.98 31.10
CA ARG A 339 -15.03 15.96 32.13
C ARG A 339 -16.51 15.82 32.47
N ASN A 340 -17.28 16.88 32.31
CA ASN A 340 -18.75 16.87 32.51
C ASN A 340 -19.50 16.33 31.27
N GLY A 341 -18.81 15.76 30.29
CA GLY A 341 -19.41 15.21 29.06
C GLY A 341 -19.89 16.24 28.05
N GLN A 342 -19.52 17.51 28.23
CA GLN A 342 -19.89 18.60 27.31
C GLN A 342 -18.83 18.75 26.21
N LEU A 343 -19.27 18.97 24.99
CA LEU A 343 -18.37 19.22 23.85
C LEU A 343 -17.56 20.50 24.08
N THR A 344 -16.25 20.39 23.83
CA THR A 344 -15.33 21.52 23.90
C THR A 344 -14.43 21.58 22.68
N GLU A 345 -13.91 22.75 22.34
CA GLU A 345 -12.87 22.85 21.32
C GLU A 345 -11.54 22.31 21.83
N PRO A 346 -10.68 21.76 20.98
CA PRO A 346 -9.30 21.49 21.35
C PRO A 346 -8.51 22.80 21.49
N ILE A 347 -7.45 22.80 22.30
CA ILE A 347 -6.49 23.91 22.40
C ILE A 347 -5.91 24.23 21.00
N LYS A 348 -5.54 23.21 20.25
CA LYS A 348 -5.04 23.31 18.86
C LYS A 348 -5.85 22.38 17.97
N PRO A 349 -6.75 22.91 17.13
CA PRO A 349 -7.47 22.10 16.16
C PRO A 349 -6.52 21.55 15.07
N ILE A 350 -6.89 20.44 14.45
CA ILE A 350 -6.22 19.91 13.27
C ILE A 350 -6.68 20.76 12.09
N VAL A 351 -5.75 21.47 11.45
CA VAL A 351 -6.09 22.34 10.31
C VAL A 351 -5.44 21.78 9.07
N PHE A 352 -6.23 21.54 8.02
CA PHE A 352 -5.78 21.24 6.68
C PHE A 352 -5.98 22.44 5.77
N TYR A 353 -4.96 22.80 5.03
CA TYR A 353 -5.02 23.82 4.00
C TYR A 353 -5.19 23.17 2.63
N ILE A 354 -6.00 23.79 1.76
CA ILE A 354 -6.16 23.35 0.38
C ILE A 354 -5.10 24.01 -0.48
N ASP A 355 -4.35 23.23 -1.25
CA ASP A 355 -3.34 23.72 -2.17
C ASP A 355 -3.97 24.72 -3.17
N PRO A 356 -3.37 25.91 -3.37
CA PRO A 356 -3.86 26.91 -4.34
C PRO A 356 -3.96 26.41 -5.79
N ALA A 357 -3.21 25.36 -6.13
CA ALA A 357 -3.27 24.71 -7.45
C ALA A 357 -4.57 23.91 -7.68
N THR A 358 -5.36 23.69 -6.63
CA THR A 358 -6.61 22.92 -6.71
C THR A 358 -7.65 23.66 -7.58
N PRO A 359 -8.27 22.98 -8.58
CA PRO A 359 -9.36 23.59 -9.35
C PRO A 359 -10.48 24.07 -8.43
N LYS A 360 -10.87 25.34 -8.58
CA LYS A 360 -11.80 26.03 -7.66
C LYS A 360 -13.12 25.29 -7.43
N LYS A 361 -13.64 24.59 -8.46
CA LYS A 361 -14.88 23.84 -8.36
C LYS A 361 -14.82 22.62 -7.44
N TRP A 362 -13.61 22.07 -7.17
CA TRP A 362 -13.42 20.91 -6.28
C TRP A 362 -13.13 21.29 -4.82
N VAL A 363 -12.66 22.51 -4.57
CA VAL A 363 -12.31 23.01 -3.24
C VAL A 363 -13.43 22.79 -2.22
N PRO A 364 -14.71 23.13 -2.47
CA PRO A 364 -15.77 22.94 -1.51
C PRO A 364 -16.00 21.47 -1.10
N TYR A 365 -15.84 20.53 -2.04
CA TYR A 365 -16.03 19.12 -1.77
C TYR A 365 -14.86 18.50 -0.99
N LEU A 366 -13.63 18.89 -1.32
CA LEU A 366 -12.44 18.48 -0.57
C LEU A 366 -12.51 18.98 0.88
N LYS A 367 -12.90 20.23 1.10
CA LYS A 367 -13.10 20.79 2.44
C LYS A 367 -14.17 20.04 3.23
N LYS A 368 -15.32 19.75 2.61
CA LYS A 368 -16.37 18.94 3.25
C LYS A 368 -15.85 17.56 3.64
N GLY A 369 -15.09 16.90 2.78
CA GLY A 369 -14.50 15.60 3.08
C GLY A 369 -13.57 15.62 4.30
N ILE A 370 -12.81 16.71 4.49
CA ILE A 370 -11.98 16.91 5.67
C ILE A 370 -12.87 17.11 6.92
N GLU A 371 -13.86 18.00 6.83
CA GLU A 371 -14.69 18.40 7.96
C GLU A 371 -15.74 17.35 8.35
N ASP A 372 -16.04 16.39 7.48
CA ASP A 372 -16.92 15.24 7.78
C ASP A 372 -16.47 14.47 9.04
N TRP A 373 -15.19 14.49 9.38
CA TRP A 373 -14.66 13.83 10.57
C TRP A 373 -15.06 14.49 11.90
N ASN A 374 -15.58 15.71 11.90
CA ASN A 374 -16.02 16.34 13.14
C ASN A 374 -17.08 15.51 13.87
N VAL A 375 -17.98 14.83 13.17
CA VAL A 375 -18.96 13.92 13.78
C VAL A 375 -18.31 12.76 14.57
N ALA A 376 -17.13 12.31 14.15
CA ALA A 376 -16.38 11.31 14.89
C ALA A 376 -15.61 11.92 16.08
N PHE A 377 -15.12 13.15 15.95
CA PHE A 377 -14.50 13.87 17.07
C PHE A 377 -15.50 14.29 18.15
N GLU A 378 -16.75 14.56 17.77
CA GLU A 378 -17.83 14.80 18.75
C GLU A 378 -18.07 13.57 19.64
N ALA A 379 -17.99 12.35 19.07
CA ALA A 379 -18.02 11.13 19.87
C ALA A 379 -16.84 11.00 20.85
N ALA A 380 -15.72 11.68 20.57
CA ALA A 380 -14.56 11.78 21.45
C ALA A 380 -14.61 12.99 22.41
N GLY A 381 -15.68 13.80 22.39
CA GLY A 381 -15.88 14.95 23.26
C GLY A 381 -15.38 16.30 22.71
N PHE A 382 -14.99 16.35 21.42
CA PHE A 382 -14.47 17.58 20.80
C PHE A 382 -15.40 18.09 19.71
N LYS A 383 -15.67 19.41 19.69
CA LYS A 383 -16.27 20.11 18.55
C LYS A 383 -15.21 20.91 17.81
N ASN A 384 -15.40 21.14 16.52
CA ASN A 384 -14.48 21.90 15.68
C ASN A 384 -13.03 21.36 15.76
N ALA A 385 -12.87 20.04 15.86
CA ALA A 385 -11.58 19.41 16.08
C ALA A 385 -10.72 19.39 14.82
N ILE A 386 -11.37 19.32 13.64
CA ILE A 386 -10.70 19.36 12.34
C ILE A 386 -11.35 20.43 11.47
N LEU A 387 -10.52 21.22 10.79
CA LEU A 387 -10.94 22.39 10.01
C LEU A 387 -10.24 22.36 8.65
N ALA A 388 -10.96 22.73 7.61
CA ALA A 388 -10.41 22.91 6.25
C ALA A 388 -10.38 24.41 5.89
N LYS A 389 -9.23 24.90 5.45
CA LYS A 389 -9.03 26.31 5.10
C LYS A 389 -8.41 26.46 3.72
N ASP A 390 -8.66 27.57 3.07
CA ASP A 390 -7.86 27.96 1.91
C ASP A 390 -6.44 28.29 2.36
N PHE A 391 -5.44 27.96 1.52
CA PHE A 391 -4.08 28.34 1.81
C PHE A 391 -3.97 29.87 1.72
N PRO A 392 -3.48 30.56 2.76
CA PRO A 392 -3.45 32.00 2.75
C PRO A 392 -2.42 32.54 1.76
N ASN A 393 -2.67 33.72 1.20
CA ASN A 393 -1.69 34.45 0.41
C ASN A 393 -0.73 35.21 1.34
N ASP A 394 0.16 34.44 2.00
CA ASP A 394 1.13 34.92 2.99
C ASP A 394 2.51 34.40 2.61
N SER A 395 3.44 35.31 2.33
CA SER A 395 4.82 34.99 1.94
C SER A 395 5.63 34.24 3.02
N THR A 396 5.15 34.23 4.27
CA THR A 396 5.74 33.49 5.39
C THR A 396 5.25 32.05 5.47
N MET A 397 4.33 31.65 4.60
CA MET A 397 3.79 30.29 4.51
C MET A 397 4.17 29.65 3.16
N SER A 398 4.45 28.37 3.21
CA SER A 398 4.69 27.54 2.00
C SER A 398 3.89 26.25 2.10
N VAL A 399 3.39 25.76 0.98
CA VAL A 399 2.73 24.44 0.88
C VAL A 399 3.69 23.28 1.14
N ASP A 400 5.00 23.52 1.13
CA ASP A 400 6.04 22.51 1.41
C ASP A 400 6.53 22.55 2.88
N ASP A 401 6.04 23.51 3.68
CA ASP A 401 6.43 23.72 5.06
C ASP A 401 5.76 22.69 6.00
N ALA A 402 6.55 21.90 6.70
CA ALA A 402 6.07 20.83 7.59
C ALA A 402 5.35 21.33 8.88
N ARG A 403 5.16 22.65 9.06
CA ARG A 403 4.27 23.17 10.10
C ARG A 403 2.79 23.01 9.76
N PHE A 404 2.46 22.79 8.48
CA PHE A 404 1.09 22.82 7.98
C PHE A 404 0.67 21.47 7.41
N ASN A 405 -0.55 21.04 7.70
CA ASN A 405 -1.15 19.94 6.94
C ASN A 405 -1.74 20.53 5.66
N VAL A 406 -1.44 19.92 4.52
CA VAL A 406 -1.86 20.42 3.21
C VAL A 406 -2.46 19.28 2.38
N LEU A 407 -3.61 19.53 1.76
CA LEU A 407 -4.08 18.69 0.67
C LEU A 407 -3.46 19.23 -0.62
N ARG A 408 -2.44 18.50 -1.14
CA ARG A 408 -1.65 18.85 -2.33
C ARG A 408 -2.35 18.35 -3.59
N TYR A 409 -2.52 19.21 -4.56
CA TYR A 409 -3.12 18.85 -5.85
C TYR A 409 -2.04 18.62 -6.91
N LEU A 410 -1.92 17.38 -7.39
CA LEU A 410 -0.78 16.93 -8.21
C LEU A 410 -1.22 16.61 -9.65
N PRO A 411 -0.58 17.17 -10.67
CA PRO A 411 -0.89 16.93 -12.09
C PRO A 411 -0.31 15.60 -12.54
N ALA A 412 -0.95 14.49 -12.15
CA ALA A 412 -0.49 13.14 -12.42
C ALA A 412 -1.54 12.33 -13.18
N GLU A 413 -1.08 11.41 -14.02
CA GLU A 413 -1.92 10.39 -14.67
C GLU A 413 -2.29 9.23 -13.74
N ILE A 414 -1.76 9.20 -12.52
CA ILE A 414 -2.02 8.18 -11.53
C ILE A 414 -3.46 8.28 -11.04
N GLU A 415 -4.17 7.17 -11.12
CA GLU A 415 -5.55 7.02 -10.63
C GLU A 415 -5.56 6.69 -9.13
N ASN A 416 -5.10 7.62 -8.29
CA ASN A 416 -4.99 7.40 -6.84
C ASN A 416 -5.06 8.71 -6.05
N ALA A 417 -5.17 8.58 -4.73
CA ALA A 417 -4.86 9.58 -3.71
C ALA A 417 -4.24 8.83 -2.53
N TYR A 418 -3.46 9.50 -1.67
CA TYR A 418 -3.00 8.89 -0.42
C TYR A 418 -2.72 9.92 0.66
N GLY A 419 -3.00 9.53 1.92
CA GLY A 419 -2.82 10.36 3.12
C GLY A 419 -1.63 9.91 3.97
N PRO A 420 -0.40 10.37 3.69
CA PRO A 420 0.76 10.08 4.51
C PRO A 420 0.72 10.85 5.83
N ARG A 421 1.52 10.43 6.78
CA ARG A 421 1.70 11.10 8.07
C ARG A 421 3.17 11.11 8.47
N ILE A 422 3.58 12.21 9.07
CA ILE A 422 4.91 12.41 9.63
C ILE A 422 4.76 12.46 11.15
N VAL A 423 5.48 11.59 11.86
CA VAL A 423 5.26 11.37 13.29
C VAL A 423 6.51 11.61 14.12
N ASP A 424 6.32 12.10 15.34
CA ASP A 424 7.34 12.06 16.39
C ASP A 424 7.54 10.59 16.83
N PRO A 425 8.71 9.97 16.59
CA PRO A 425 8.91 8.56 16.90
C PRO A 425 8.85 8.25 18.40
N ARG A 426 9.00 9.24 19.27
CA ARG A 426 8.96 9.07 20.74
C ARG A 426 7.55 8.82 21.26
N SER A 427 6.52 9.31 20.55
CA SER A 427 5.14 9.37 21.07
C SER A 427 4.07 8.92 20.09
N GLY A 428 4.40 8.85 18.80
CA GLY A 428 3.41 8.68 17.73
C GLY A 428 2.59 9.93 17.44
N GLU A 429 2.95 11.10 18.01
CA GLU A 429 2.29 12.35 17.68
C GLU A 429 2.47 12.68 16.20
N ILE A 430 1.37 12.84 15.50
CA ILE A 430 1.41 13.28 14.11
C ILE A 430 1.75 14.77 14.11
N ILE A 431 2.87 15.12 13.52
CA ILE A 431 3.38 16.48 13.42
C ILE A 431 2.76 17.20 12.23
N GLU A 432 2.71 16.49 11.09
CA GLU A 432 2.09 17.00 9.88
C GLU A 432 1.62 15.87 8.96
N SER A 433 0.79 16.23 7.97
CA SER A 433 0.36 15.35 6.89
C SER A 433 0.13 16.15 5.61
N HIS A 434 0.73 15.70 4.50
CA HIS A 434 0.45 16.21 3.17
C HIS A 434 -0.32 15.16 2.37
N ILE A 435 -1.64 15.34 2.22
CA ILE A 435 -2.46 14.46 1.39
C ILE A 435 -2.08 14.70 -0.08
N CYS A 436 -1.68 13.66 -0.78
CA CYS A 436 -1.36 13.75 -2.20
C CYS A 436 -2.61 13.38 -3.02
N TRP A 437 -3.19 14.37 -3.68
CA TRP A 437 -4.36 14.24 -4.54
C TRP A 437 -3.93 14.28 -6.00
N TYR A 438 -4.00 13.15 -6.70
CA TYR A 438 -3.64 13.09 -8.11
C TYR A 438 -4.83 13.46 -8.99
N HIS A 439 -4.57 14.27 -10.04
CA HIS A 439 -5.63 14.78 -10.92
C HIS A 439 -6.48 13.67 -11.53
N ASN A 440 -5.87 12.57 -11.93
CA ASN A 440 -6.57 11.47 -12.63
C ASN A 440 -7.39 10.53 -11.71
N VAL A 441 -7.46 10.81 -10.41
CA VAL A 441 -8.38 10.08 -9.51
C VAL A 441 -9.84 10.19 -9.97
N MET A 442 -10.20 11.25 -10.68
CA MET A 442 -11.55 11.44 -11.23
C MET A 442 -11.91 10.36 -12.26
N ASN A 443 -10.95 9.90 -13.07
CA ASN A 443 -11.18 8.80 -14.00
C ASN A 443 -11.47 7.50 -13.25
N LEU A 444 -10.70 7.22 -12.19
CA LEU A 444 -10.96 6.08 -11.31
C LEU A 444 -12.36 6.13 -10.70
N LEU A 445 -12.78 7.29 -10.20
CA LEU A 445 -14.11 7.50 -9.62
C LEU A 445 -15.22 7.29 -10.65
N THR A 446 -15.02 7.75 -11.87
CA THR A 446 -15.97 7.51 -12.98
C THR A 446 -16.10 6.01 -13.25
N LYS A 447 -14.98 5.29 -13.35
CA LYS A 447 -15.00 3.83 -13.58
C LYS A 447 -15.69 3.09 -12.44
N TRP A 448 -15.35 3.38 -11.20
CA TRP A 448 -15.97 2.73 -10.05
C TRP A 448 -17.47 2.98 -9.97
N TYR A 449 -17.88 4.24 -10.05
CA TYR A 449 -19.27 4.57 -9.84
C TYR A 449 -20.17 4.08 -10.98
N MET A 450 -19.71 4.18 -12.24
CA MET A 450 -20.43 3.64 -13.40
C MET A 450 -20.57 2.11 -13.32
N THR A 451 -19.50 1.38 -12.98
CA THR A 451 -19.53 -0.09 -12.90
C THR A 451 -20.31 -0.64 -11.71
N GLN A 452 -20.43 0.12 -10.64
CA GLN A 452 -21.12 -0.33 -9.43
C GLN A 452 -22.55 0.21 -9.30
N CYS A 453 -22.79 1.44 -9.74
CA CYS A 453 -24.04 2.16 -9.54
C CYS A 453 -24.69 2.74 -10.82
N GLY A 454 -24.10 2.53 -12.02
CA GLY A 454 -24.67 3.05 -13.28
C GLY A 454 -26.14 2.75 -13.49
N PRO A 455 -26.65 1.52 -13.22
CA PRO A 455 -28.08 1.22 -13.32
C PRO A 455 -28.95 1.93 -12.27
N LEU A 456 -28.36 2.38 -11.16
CA LEU A 456 -29.04 2.95 -9.99
C LEU A 456 -29.12 4.48 -10.05
N ASP A 457 -28.17 5.11 -10.75
CA ASP A 457 -28.04 6.57 -10.85
C ASP A 457 -27.86 7.01 -12.31
N LYS A 458 -28.87 7.64 -12.88
CA LYS A 458 -28.82 8.14 -14.26
C LYS A 458 -27.66 9.11 -14.54
N ARG A 459 -27.19 9.83 -13.53
CA ARG A 459 -26.05 10.77 -13.66
C ARG A 459 -24.73 10.02 -13.93
N ALA A 460 -24.65 8.72 -13.57
CA ALA A 460 -23.49 7.87 -13.83
C ALA A 460 -23.48 7.22 -15.22
N GLN A 461 -24.49 7.50 -16.06
CA GLN A 461 -24.68 6.90 -17.37
C GLN A 461 -24.02 7.73 -18.51
N THR A 462 -22.88 8.33 -18.20
CA THR A 462 -22.07 9.12 -19.13
C THR A 462 -20.63 9.21 -18.67
N MET A 463 -19.69 9.32 -19.60
CA MET A 463 -18.27 9.53 -19.28
C MET A 463 -17.99 10.89 -18.64
N LYS A 464 -18.83 11.88 -18.90
CA LYS A 464 -18.76 13.22 -18.30
C LYS A 464 -19.87 13.40 -17.28
N MET A 465 -19.61 12.92 -16.05
CA MET A 465 -20.50 13.14 -14.92
C MET A 465 -20.60 14.64 -14.61
N ASP A 466 -21.78 15.08 -14.11
CA ASP A 466 -21.95 16.47 -13.67
C ASP A 466 -21.03 16.81 -12.48
N ASP A 467 -20.72 18.11 -12.33
CA ASP A 467 -19.80 18.60 -11.31
C ASP A 467 -20.27 18.31 -9.87
N ARG A 468 -21.59 18.21 -9.63
CA ARG A 468 -22.14 17.88 -8.32
C ARG A 468 -21.87 16.41 -7.98
N LEU A 469 -22.17 15.49 -8.89
CA LEU A 469 -21.90 14.07 -8.67
C LEU A 469 -20.41 13.82 -8.49
N MET A 470 -19.58 14.33 -9.42
CA MET A 470 -18.13 14.19 -9.30
C MET A 470 -17.59 14.80 -8.00
N GLY A 471 -18.15 15.94 -7.57
CA GLY A 471 -17.80 16.58 -6.31
C GLY A 471 -18.11 15.70 -5.09
N GLU A 472 -19.26 15.03 -5.05
CA GLU A 472 -19.57 14.09 -3.94
C GLU A 472 -18.70 12.83 -3.97
N LEU A 473 -18.29 12.36 -5.15
CA LEU A 473 -17.31 11.28 -5.29
C LEU A 473 -15.92 11.71 -4.76
N ILE A 474 -15.49 12.93 -5.07
CA ILE A 474 -14.27 13.56 -4.55
C ILE A 474 -14.34 13.69 -3.03
N ARG A 475 -15.47 14.14 -2.47
CA ARG A 475 -15.70 14.23 -1.02
C ARG A 475 -15.54 12.89 -0.33
N PHE A 476 -16.07 11.81 -0.92
CA PHE A 476 -15.91 10.46 -0.40
C PHE A 476 -14.43 10.09 -0.26
N VAL A 477 -13.64 10.23 -1.34
CA VAL A 477 -12.21 9.89 -1.29
C VAL A 477 -11.46 10.83 -0.36
N SER A 478 -11.77 12.13 -0.34
CA SER A 478 -11.18 13.08 0.60
C SER A 478 -11.40 12.65 2.07
N SER A 479 -12.62 12.24 2.42
CA SER A 479 -12.92 11.73 3.77
C SER A 479 -12.10 10.47 4.09
N HIS A 480 -11.91 9.57 3.13
CA HIS A 480 -11.11 8.35 3.30
C HIS A 480 -9.63 8.69 3.55
N GLU A 481 -9.03 9.52 2.70
CA GLU A 481 -7.61 9.90 2.84
C GLU A 481 -7.34 10.65 4.15
N VAL A 482 -8.26 11.50 4.58
CA VAL A 482 -8.18 12.16 5.90
C VAL A 482 -8.16 11.13 7.02
N GLY A 483 -8.93 10.07 6.95
CA GLY A 483 -8.89 8.97 7.92
C GLY A 483 -7.48 8.38 8.11
N HIS A 484 -6.73 8.22 7.01
CA HIS A 484 -5.33 7.80 7.08
C HIS A 484 -4.44 8.82 7.78
N THR A 485 -4.67 10.09 7.53
CA THR A 485 -3.92 11.16 8.20
C THR A 485 -4.24 11.27 9.69
N LEU A 486 -5.41 10.80 10.11
CA LEU A 486 -5.80 10.69 11.52
C LEU A 486 -5.24 9.43 12.20
N GLY A 487 -4.46 8.62 11.50
CA GLY A 487 -3.83 7.41 12.01
C GLY A 487 -4.59 6.11 11.74
N LEU A 488 -5.76 6.15 11.10
CA LEU A 488 -6.58 4.98 10.84
C LEU A 488 -6.06 4.15 9.66
N ARG A 489 -6.13 2.83 9.79
CA ARG A 489 -5.87 1.84 8.74
C ARG A 489 -7.17 1.43 8.06
N HIS A 490 -7.04 0.82 6.90
CA HIS A 490 -8.20 0.20 6.25
C HIS A 490 -8.87 -0.83 7.16
N ASN A 491 -10.21 -0.79 7.21
CA ASN A 491 -11.05 -1.79 7.87
C ASN A 491 -11.85 -2.57 6.82
N MET A 492 -11.19 -3.50 6.12
CA MET A 492 -11.77 -4.31 5.05
C MET A 492 -12.93 -5.21 5.52
N GLY A 493 -13.14 -5.35 6.82
CA GLY A 493 -14.21 -6.14 7.41
C GLY A 493 -15.42 -5.34 7.87
N ALA A 494 -15.42 -4.01 7.68
CA ALA A 494 -16.48 -3.15 8.22
C ALA A 494 -17.85 -3.38 7.58
N SER A 495 -17.90 -3.83 6.33
CA SER A 495 -19.15 -4.16 5.61
C SER A 495 -19.73 -5.52 6.01
N HIS A 496 -18.89 -6.45 6.51
CA HIS A 496 -19.32 -7.83 6.79
C HIS A 496 -20.41 -7.96 7.86
N ALA A 497 -20.47 -7.05 8.83
CA ALA A 497 -21.50 -7.07 9.87
C ALA A 497 -22.89 -6.64 9.37
N THR A 498 -23.02 -6.23 8.11
CA THR A 498 -24.29 -5.84 7.48
C THR A 498 -24.87 -7.03 6.74
N PRO A 499 -26.09 -7.52 7.11
CA PRO A 499 -26.76 -8.55 6.34
C PRO A 499 -26.96 -8.10 4.89
N VAL A 500 -26.63 -8.95 3.92
CA VAL A 500 -26.65 -8.58 2.49
C VAL A 500 -28.00 -8.06 2.02
N GLU A 501 -29.12 -8.61 2.55
CA GLU A 501 -30.47 -8.18 2.17
C GLU A 501 -30.79 -6.76 2.70
N LYS A 502 -30.13 -6.32 3.79
CA LYS A 502 -30.29 -4.94 4.30
C LYS A 502 -29.65 -3.90 3.40
N LEU A 503 -28.72 -4.28 2.56
CA LEU A 503 -28.14 -3.41 1.54
C LEU A 503 -29.15 -3.01 0.45
N ARG A 504 -30.27 -3.76 0.33
CA ARG A 504 -31.39 -3.50 -0.55
C ARG A 504 -32.61 -2.87 0.16
N ASP A 505 -32.60 -2.84 1.48
CA ASP A 505 -33.65 -2.18 2.29
C ASP A 505 -33.36 -0.67 2.37
N LYS A 506 -34.06 0.10 1.54
CA LYS A 506 -33.89 1.55 1.43
C LYS A 506 -33.90 2.24 2.79
N LYS A 507 -34.90 1.97 3.64
CA LYS A 507 -35.05 2.62 4.95
C LYS A 507 -33.85 2.32 5.84
N TRP A 508 -33.42 1.08 5.85
CA TRP A 508 -32.31 0.65 6.69
C TRP A 508 -30.97 1.21 6.19
N VAL A 509 -30.65 1.04 4.88
CA VAL A 509 -29.32 1.43 4.35
C VAL A 509 -29.13 2.95 4.31
N GLU A 510 -30.19 3.73 4.09
CA GLU A 510 -30.11 5.19 4.16
C GLU A 510 -29.92 5.71 5.60
N GLN A 511 -30.34 4.93 6.61
CA GLN A 511 -30.12 5.24 8.01
C GLN A 511 -28.73 4.79 8.49
N HIS A 512 -28.30 3.56 8.15
CA HIS A 512 -27.14 2.88 8.75
C HIS A 512 -25.91 2.85 7.84
N GLY A 513 -26.05 3.21 6.55
CA GLY A 513 -25.00 3.04 5.54
C GLY A 513 -24.77 1.58 5.15
N HIS A 514 -24.13 1.36 4.02
CA HIS A 514 -23.82 0.00 3.53
C HIS A 514 -22.54 -0.59 4.16
N THR A 515 -21.72 0.24 4.79
CA THR A 515 -20.55 -0.16 5.58
C THR A 515 -20.51 0.60 6.91
N ALA A 516 -19.85 0.02 7.92
CA ALA A 516 -19.66 0.65 9.22
C ALA A 516 -18.49 1.66 9.25
N SER A 517 -17.69 1.78 8.20
CA SER A 517 -16.51 2.62 8.16
C SER A 517 -16.24 3.21 6.78
N ILE A 518 -15.84 4.49 6.73
CA ILE A 518 -15.28 5.11 5.53
C ILE A 518 -13.91 4.51 5.16
N MET A 519 -13.22 3.90 6.14
CA MET A 519 -11.93 3.24 5.94
C MET A 519 -12.04 1.82 5.35
N ASP A 520 -13.26 1.37 5.06
CA ASP A 520 -13.53 0.18 4.27
C ASP A 520 -13.39 0.49 2.78
N TYR A 521 -12.80 -0.41 2.01
CA TYR A 521 -12.86 -0.33 0.56
C TYR A 521 -14.18 -0.87 0.00
N ALA A 522 -15.28 -0.65 0.70
CA ALA A 522 -16.62 -1.04 0.26
C ALA A 522 -17.05 -0.36 -1.06
N ARG A 523 -16.43 0.78 -1.38
CA ARG A 523 -16.77 1.64 -2.50
C ARG A 523 -18.26 2.00 -2.47
N PHE A 524 -19.04 1.59 -3.45
CA PHE A 524 -20.46 1.93 -3.57
C PHE A 524 -21.34 0.71 -3.36
N ASN A 525 -22.62 0.94 -3.00
CA ASN A 525 -23.57 -0.15 -2.76
C ASN A 525 -24.01 -0.82 -4.08
N TYR A 526 -23.17 -1.69 -4.63
CA TYR A 526 -23.43 -2.44 -5.85
C TYR A 526 -24.47 -3.57 -5.67
N VAL A 527 -24.85 -3.86 -4.44
CA VAL A 527 -25.89 -4.87 -4.12
C VAL A 527 -27.28 -4.33 -4.40
N ALA A 528 -27.49 -3.05 -4.21
CA ALA A 528 -28.74 -2.36 -4.54
C ALA A 528 -29.16 -2.62 -5.99
N GLN A 529 -30.48 -2.65 -6.23
CA GLN A 529 -31.06 -2.82 -7.55
C GLN A 529 -31.92 -1.59 -7.91
N PRO A 530 -32.12 -1.28 -9.19
CA PRO A 530 -32.93 -0.12 -9.60
C PRO A 530 -34.33 -0.06 -8.96
N GLU A 531 -34.95 -1.22 -8.78
CA GLU A 531 -36.28 -1.36 -8.16
C GLU A 531 -36.30 -1.02 -6.67
N ASP A 532 -35.15 -1.01 -5.97
CA ASP A 532 -35.05 -0.70 -4.55
C ASP A 532 -35.20 0.82 -4.28
N GLY A 533 -34.94 1.66 -5.30
CA GLY A 533 -35.09 3.12 -5.23
C GLY A 533 -34.21 3.79 -4.18
N ILE A 534 -33.04 3.21 -3.88
CA ILE A 534 -32.08 3.71 -2.88
C ILE A 534 -31.46 5.02 -3.38
N SER A 535 -31.47 6.04 -2.52
CA SER A 535 -30.86 7.33 -2.85
C SER A 535 -29.33 7.32 -2.64
N GLU A 536 -28.69 8.40 -3.08
CA GLU A 536 -27.25 8.67 -2.88
C GLU A 536 -26.79 8.39 -1.44
N ARG A 537 -27.68 8.63 -0.44
CA ARG A 537 -27.36 8.40 0.99
C ARG A 537 -27.08 6.92 1.30
N GLY A 538 -27.74 5.98 0.60
CA GLY A 538 -27.52 4.55 0.77
C GLY A 538 -26.53 3.95 -0.23
N LEU A 539 -26.13 4.71 -1.27
CA LEU A 539 -25.18 4.27 -2.28
C LEU A 539 -23.73 4.62 -1.93
N PHE A 540 -23.50 5.75 -1.23
CA PHE A 540 -22.17 6.26 -0.91
C PHE A 540 -21.73 5.86 0.51
N PRO A 541 -20.45 5.50 0.72
CA PRO A 541 -19.91 5.35 2.06
C PRO A 541 -19.77 6.72 2.73
N ARG A 542 -19.88 6.75 4.06
CA ARG A 542 -19.71 7.95 4.89
C ARG A 542 -19.05 7.52 6.19
N ILE A 543 -18.57 8.51 6.97
CA ILE A 543 -18.10 8.30 8.33
C ILE A 543 -19.22 7.69 9.16
N ASN A 544 -18.97 6.53 9.79
CA ASN A 544 -20.00 5.74 10.40
C ASN A 544 -19.59 5.17 11.78
N ASP A 545 -20.29 4.14 12.26
CA ASP A 545 -20.21 3.62 13.63
C ASP A 545 -18.78 3.27 14.05
N TYR A 546 -18.05 2.53 13.20
CA TYR A 546 -16.66 2.16 13.48
C TYR A 546 -15.75 3.37 13.55
N ASP A 547 -15.90 4.30 12.62
CA ASP A 547 -15.05 5.50 12.55
C ASP A 547 -15.20 6.36 13.80
N LYS A 548 -16.47 6.59 14.24
CA LYS A 548 -16.78 7.31 15.48
C LYS A 548 -16.17 6.64 16.71
N TRP A 549 -16.29 5.31 16.77
CA TRP A 549 -15.73 4.54 17.87
C TRP A 549 -14.19 4.55 17.84
N ALA A 550 -13.59 4.34 16.68
CA ALA A 550 -12.13 4.32 16.53
C ALA A 550 -11.52 5.69 16.88
N ILE A 551 -12.13 6.80 16.44
CA ILE A 551 -11.69 8.15 16.82
C ILE A 551 -11.89 8.38 18.32
N LYS A 552 -13.02 7.98 18.90
CA LYS A 552 -13.22 8.05 20.35
C LYS A 552 -12.12 7.28 21.08
N TRP A 553 -11.86 6.03 20.70
CA TRP A 553 -10.83 5.19 21.29
C TRP A 553 -9.43 5.83 21.18
N GLY A 554 -9.08 6.37 20.02
CA GLY A 554 -7.76 6.96 19.75
C GLY A 554 -7.56 8.36 20.36
N TYR A 555 -8.60 9.21 20.38
CA TYR A 555 -8.48 10.63 20.64
C TYR A 555 -9.12 11.12 21.93
N GLN A 556 -9.95 10.32 22.60
CA GLN A 556 -10.54 10.73 23.87
C GLN A 556 -9.44 11.13 24.85
N TYR A 557 -9.56 12.32 25.45
CA TYR A 557 -8.63 12.83 26.46
C TYR A 557 -8.88 12.15 27.81
N ARG A 558 -7.86 11.48 28.34
CA ARG A 558 -7.94 10.62 29.54
C ARG A 558 -6.84 10.99 30.55
N PRO A 559 -6.98 12.13 31.25
CA PRO A 559 -5.96 12.57 32.18
C PRO A 559 -5.93 11.76 33.49
N GLU A 560 -6.95 10.95 33.77
CA GLU A 560 -7.13 10.17 34.99
C GLU A 560 -6.08 9.06 35.16
N PHE A 561 -5.43 8.61 34.06
CA PHE A 561 -4.42 7.57 34.14
C PHE A 561 -3.04 8.15 34.41
N LYS A 562 -2.29 7.50 35.34
CA LYS A 562 -0.93 7.92 35.72
C LYS A 562 0.08 7.59 34.63
N ASP A 563 -0.08 6.44 33.97
CA ASP A 563 0.84 5.91 32.97
C ASP A 563 0.10 5.22 31.82
N GLU A 564 0.85 4.90 30.76
CA GLU A 564 0.33 4.29 29.53
C GLU A 564 -0.20 2.87 29.75
N MET A 565 0.34 2.10 30.72
CA MET A 565 -0.06 0.73 30.98
C MET A 565 -1.41 0.66 31.72
N GLN A 566 -1.68 1.57 32.64
CA GLN A 566 -2.99 1.70 33.28
C GLN A 566 -4.06 2.04 32.23
N GLU A 567 -3.77 3.01 31.34
CA GLU A 567 -4.67 3.36 30.25
C GLU A 567 -4.92 2.18 29.31
N LYS A 568 -3.86 1.45 28.92
CA LYS A 568 -3.91 0.23 28.06
C LYS A 568 -4.89 -0.78 28.63
N ASN A 569 -4.69 -1.18 29.88
CA ASN A 569 -5.50 -2.21 30.53
C ASN A 569 -6.99 -1.82 30.53
N LYS A 570 -7.28 -0.61 30.90
CA LYS A 570 -8.67 -0.10 30.92
C LYS A 570 -9.29 -0.05 29.51
N LEU A 571 -8.54 0.43 28.52
CA LEU A 571 -9.00 0.46 27.12
C LEU A 571 -9.23 -0.96 26.57
N MET A 572 -8.41 -1.94 26.93
CA MET A 572 -8.60 -3.33 26.51
C MET A 572 -9.90 -3.93 27.06
N ASP A 573 -10.22 -3.66 28.34
CA ASP A 573 -11.48 -4.10 28.97
C ASP A 573 -12.69 -3.42 28.30
N GLU A 574 -12.63 -2.11 28.09
CA GLU A 574 -13.68 -1.35 27.41
C GLU A 574 -13.88 -1.83 25.98
N THR A 575 -12.79 -2.09 25.25
CA THR A 575 -12.82 -2.63 23.88
C THR A 575 -13.50 -3.99 23.85
N THR A 576 -13.15 -4.88 24.78
CA THR A 576 -13.77 -6.22 24.91
C THR A 576 -15.28 -6.09 25.13
N ALA A 577 -15.69 -5.25 26.08
CA ALA A 577 -17.09 -5.06 26.41
C ALA A 577 -17.92 -4.45 25.27
N ILE A 578 -17.33 -3.50 24.52
CA ILE A 578 -18.00 -2.82 23.40
C ILE A 578 -18.15 -3.78 22.20
N LEU A 579 -17.07 -4.47 21.81
CA LEU A 579 -17.09 -5.38 20.68
C LEU A 579 -17.99 -6.59 20.91
N ALA A 580 -18.13 -7.06 22.15
CA ALA A 580 -19.06 -8.12 22.50
C ALA A 580 -20.54 -7.72 22.27
N LYS A 581 -20.85 -6.42 22.36
CA LYS A 581 -22.22 -5.88 22.22
C LYS A 581 -22.54 -5.44 20.79
N ASN A 582 -21.53 -4.98 20.04
CA ASN A 582 -21.75 -4.41 18.72
C ASN A 582 -20.76 -4.95 17.68
N PRO A 583 -21.14 -5.97 16.89
CA PRO A 583 -20.27 -6.56 15.86
C PRO A 583 -19.95 -5.60 14.71
N ARG A 584 -20.72 -4.52 14.51
CA ARG A 584 -20.42 -3.49 13.49
C ARG A 584 -19.12 -2.73 13.79
N LEU A 585 -18.59 -2.82 15.00
CA LEU A 585 -17.32 -2.19 15.40
C LEU A 585 -16.11 -3.10 15.20
N TRP A 586 -16.30 -4.27 14.59
CA TRP A 586 -15.20 -5.19 14.32
C TRP A 586 -14.19 -4.61 13.33
N PHE A 587 -12.90 -4.82 13.66
CA PHE A 587 -11.78 -4.46 12.80
C PHE A 587 -11.27 -5.67 12.04
N GLY A 588 -11.54 -5.72 10.74
CA GLY A 588 -11.00 -6.68 9.78
C GLY A 588 -9.95 -6.00 8.90
N GLY A 589 -8.76 -5.73 9.46
CA GLY A 589 -7.71 -5.00 8.76
C GLY A 589 -7.03 -5.78 7.65
N GLU A 590 -6.14 -5.11 6.94
CA GLU A 590 -5.29 -5.65 5.89
C GLU A 590 -4.44 -6.83 6.40
N GLY A 591 -4.08 -7.73 5.49
CA GLY A 591 -3.25 -8.90 5.81
C GLY A 591 -4.02 -10.10 6.35
N ARG A 592 -5.35 -10.03 6.46
CA ARG A 592 -6.21 -11.18 6.79
C ARG A 592 -6.54 -12.02 5.54
N ASN A 593 -5.51 -12.44 4.81
CA ASN A 593 -5.69 -13.07 3.49
C ASN A 593 -6.51 -14.37 3.52
N GLU A 594 -6.59 -15.05 4.65
CA GLU A 594 -7.35 -16.29 4.82
C GLU A 594 -8.79 -16.05 5.29
N ASP A 595 -9.12 -14.84 5.76
CA ASP A 595 -10.43 -14.51 6.31
C ASP A 595 -11.36 -13.94 5.22
N PRO A 596 -12.39 -14.69 4.79
CA PRO A 596 -13.32 -14.23 3.76
C PRO A 596 -14.23 -13.07 4.22
N ARG A 597 -14.21 -12.71 5.51
CA ARG A 597 -14.99 -11.60 6.07
C ARG A 597 -14.32 -10.25 5.89
N ALA A 598 -13.04 -10.22 5.48
CA ALA A 598 -12.27 -8.98 5.30
C ALA A 598 -11.64 -8.95 3.91
N GLN A 599 -12.32 -8.33 2.97
CA GLN A 599 -11.89 -8.26 1.57
C GLN A 599 -12.07 -6.83 1.03
N THR A 600 -11.28 -6.51 0.00
CA THR A 600 -11.40 -5.23 -0.71
C THR A 600 -12.65 -5.24 -1.58
N GLU A 601 -13.54 -4.29 -1.42
CA GLU A 601 -14.74 -4.06 -2.25
C GLU A 601 -15.80 -5.18 -2.16
N ASP A 602 -15.76 -6.01 -1.11
CA ASP A 602 -16.90 -6.89 -0.80
C ASP A 602 -17.94 -6.15 0.05
N LEU A 603 -19.16 -6.66 0.02
CA LEU A 603 -20.29 -6.12 0.78
C LEU A 603 -21.10 -7.23 1.45
N GLY A 604 -21.52 -6.96 2.67
CA GLY A 604 -22.45 -7.80 3.41
C GLY A 604 -21.83 -9.09 3.96
N ASP A 605 -22.66 -9.88 4.62
CA ASP A 605 -22.29 -11.12 5.31
C ASP A 605 -22.26 -12.35 4.38
N ASP A 606 -22.64 -12.18 3.10
CA ASP A 606 -22.72 -13.25 2.11
C ASP A 606 -22.14 -12.80 0.76
N ASN A 607 -20.86 -13.16 0.51
CA ASN A 607 -20.15 -12.79 -0.72
C ASN A 607 -20.79 -13.41 -1.98
N VAL A 608 -21.39 -14.60 -1.89
CA VAL A 608 -22.09 -15.24 -3.03
C VAL A 608 -23.30 -14.42 -3.42
N ARG A 609 -24.16 -14.13 -2.46
CA ARG A 609 -25.38 -13.38 -2.67
C ARG A 609 -25.13 -11.96 -3.14
N ALA A 610 -24.16 -11.27 -2.50
CA ALA A 610 -23.75 -9.93 -2.89
C ALA A 610 -23.24 -9.91 -4.34
N SER A 611 -22.39 -10.88 -4.70
CA SER A 611 -21.84 -11.00 -6.05
C SER A 611 -22.92 -11.31 -7.10
N GLU A 612 -23.93 -12.13 -6.78
CA GLU A 612 -25.06 -12.36 -7.68
C GLU A 612 -25.85 -11.09 -7.96
N TYR A 613 -26.07 -10.23 -6.95
CA TYR A 613 -26.70 -8.93 -7.14
C TYR A 613 -25.84 -8.01 -8.00
N GLY A 614 -24.51 -7.97 -7.74
CA GLY A 614 -23.58 -7.23 -8.56
C GLY A 614 -23.58 -7.67 -10.02
N ILE A 615 -23.60 -8.99 -10.29
CA ILE A 615 -23.69 -9.53 -11.67
C ILE A 615 -25.00 -9.08 -12.36
N LYS A 616 -26.12 -9.01 -11.66
CA LYS A 616 -27.36 -8.48 -12.25
C LYS A 616 -27.17 -7.04 -12.75
N ASN A 617 -26.47 -6.21 -11.98
CA ASN A 617 -26.17 -4.85 -12.39
C ASN A 617 -25.16 -4.83 -13.55
N LEU A 618 -24.09 -5.64 -13.53
CA LEU A 618 -23.12 -5.72 -14.63
C LEU A 618 -23.80 -6.13 -15.95
N LYS A 619 -24.78 -7.05 -15.92
CA LYS A 619 -25.56 -7.42 -17.11
C LYS A 619 -26.37 -6.26 -17.69
N ARG A 620 -26.87 -5.35 -16.84
CA ARG A 620 -27.55 -4.14 -17.31
C ARG A 620 -26.56 -3.14 -17.90
N ILE A 621 -25.41 -2.99 -17.24
CA ILE A 621 -24.35 -2.06 -17.64
C ILE A 621 -23.81 -2.44 -19.02
N ILE A 622 -23.45 -3.69 -19.25
CA ILE A 622 -22.78 -4.13 -20.49
C ILE A 622 -23.64 -3.86 -21.73
N VAL A 623 -24.97 -3.99 -21.60
CA VAL A 623 -25.92 -3.69 -22.68
C VAL A 623 -25.99 -2.19 -22.95
N ALA A 624 -25.88 -1.36 -21.91
CA ALA A 624 -26.02 0.10 -22.01
C ALA A 624 -24.71 0.83 -22.32
N LEU A 625 -23.56 0.17 -22.13
CA LEU A 625 -22.22 0.77 -22.31
C LEU A 625 -22.03 1.48 -23.66
N PRO A 626 -22.46 0.94 -24.84
CA PRO A 626 -22.27 1.63 -26.10
C PRO A 626 -22.86 3.03 -26.12
N GLU A 627 -23.99 3.23 -25.45
CA GLU A 627 -24.65 4.54 -25.36
C GLU A 627 -24.00 5.41 -24.27
N TRP A 628 -23.69 4.86 -23.10
CA TRP A 628 -23.09 5.64 -21.99
C TRP A 628 -21.69 6.15 -22.26
N THR A 629 -20.94 5.47 -23.13
CA THR A 629 -19.56 5.80 -23.46
C THR A 629 -19.40 6.51 -24.80
N LYS A 630 -20.52 6.83 -25.50
CA LYS A 630 -20.50 7.47 -26.81
C LYS A 630 -19.89 8.86 -26.73
N GLN A 631 -18.92 9.14 -27.58
CA GLN A 631 -18.27 10.43 -27.71
C GLN A 631 -18.38 10.95 -29.15
N PRO A 632 -18.37 12.28 -29.36
CA PRO A 632 -18.21 12.84 -30.71
C PRO A 632 -16.87 12.37 -31.31
N ASN A 633 -16.88 11.93 -32.57
CA ASN A 633 -15.71 11.40 -33.29
C ASN A 633 -15.02 10.22 -32.56
N ASP A 634 -15.81 9.33 -32.00
CA ASP A 634 -15.42 8.26 -31.11
C ASP A 634 -14.53 7.20 -31.80
N GLN A 635 -13.37 6.89 -31.17
CA GLN A 635 -12.50 5.77 -31.52
C GLN A 635 -12.71 4.59 -30.57
N TYR A 636 -13.83 4.52 -29.88
CA TYR A 636 -14.22 3.49 -28.91
C TYR A 636 -13.31 3.33 -27.70
N LYS A 637 -12.39 4.27 -27.45
CA LYS A 637 -11.44 4.19 -26.34
C LYS A 637 -12.16 4.08 -24.99
N ASP A 638 -13.09 4.98 -24.71
CA ASP A 638 -13.83 5.00 -23.46
C ASP A 638 -14.70 3.74 -23.31
N ARG A 639 -15.28 3.26 -24.40
CA ARG A 639 -16.06 2.02 -24.42
C ARG A 639 -15.22 0.80 -24.05
N ILE A 640 -14.04 0.68 -24.65
CA ILE A 640 -13.09 -0.42 -24.38
C ILE A 640 -12.62 -0.36 -22.92
N GLU A 641 -12.25 0.83 -22.44
CA GLU A 641 -11.80 1.05 -21.06
C GLU A 641 -12.88 0.70 -20.03
N MET A 642 -14.11 1.13 -20.27
CA MET A 642 -15.25 0.80 -19.38
C MET A 642 -15.65 -0.67 -19.46
N TRP A 643 -15.58 -1.30 -20.63
CA TRP A 643 -15.75 -2.74 -20.75
C TRP A 643 -14.70 -3.52 -19.95
N GLN A 644 -13.43 -3.14 -20.04
CA GLN A 644 -12.37 -3.73 -19.22
C GLN A 644 -12.63 -3.54 -17.71
N SER A 645 -13.21 -2.40 -17.32
CA SER A 645 -13.64 -2.16 -15.94
C SER A 645 -14.75 -3.10 -15.50
N VAL A 646 -15.73 -3.42 -16.38
CA VAL A 646 -16.78 -4.42 -16.12
C VAL A 646 -16.18 -5.83 -15.98
N LEU A 647 -15.25 -6.23 -16.86
CA LEU A 647 -14.53 -7.52 -16.77
C LEU A 647 -13.74 -7.61 -15.45
N SER A 648 -13.06 -6.53 -15.06
CA SER A 648 -12.33 -6.44 -13.81
C SER A 648 -13.24 -6.56 -12.59
N GLN A 649 -14.42 -5.92 -12.62
CA GLN A 649 -15.41 -5.99 -11.54
C GLN A 649 -16.01 -7.39 -11.41
N PHE A 650 -16.31 -8.08 -12.52
CA PHE A 650 -16.74 -9.48 -12.51
C PHE A 650 -15.66 -10.40 -11.89
N ASN A 651 -14.39 -10.21 -12.26
CA ASN A 651 -13.28 -10.94 -11.67
C ASN A 651 -13.15 -10.69 -10.15
N ARG A 652 -13.43 -9.47 -9.70
CA ARG A 652 -13.44 -9.10 -8.28
C ARG A 652 -14.52 -9.86 -7.53
N TYR A 653 -15.75 -9.87 -8.04
CA TYR A 653 -16.84 -10.66 -7.45
C TYR A 653 -16.51 -12.15 -7.38
N THR A 654 -15.91 -12.69 -8.44
CA THR A 654 -15.45 -14.09 -8.45
C THR A 654 -14.39 -14.36 -7.38
N ASN A 655 -13.45 -13.42 -7.16
CA ASN A 655 -12.42 -13.56 -6.13
C ASN A 655 -13.01 -13.46 -4.71
N HIS A 656 -14.02 -12.60 -4.47
CA HIS A 656 -14.70 -12.53 -3.17
C HIS A 656 -15.31 -13.88 -2.81
N VAL A 657 -15.96 -14.51 -3.77
CA VAL A 657 -16.58 -15.82 -3.59
C VAL A 657 -15.52 -16.91 -3.40
N LEU A 658 -14.48 -16.93 -4.25
CA LEU A 658 -13.40 -17.91 -4.21
C LEU A 658 -12.70 -17.99 -2.84
N LYS A 659 -12.59 -16.87 -2.14
CA LYS A 659 -11.94 -16.78 -0.83
C LYS A 659 -12.67 -17.58 0.28
N ASN A 660 -13.92 -17.93 0.08
CA ASN A 660 -14.65 -18.81 1.00
C ASN A 660 -14.19 -20.28 0.93
N VAL A 661 -13.55 -20.69 -0.16
CA VAL A 661 -13.00 -22.05 -0.29
C VAL A 661 -11.73 -22.16 0.54
N GLY A 662 -11.77 -23.03 1.56
CA GLY A 662 -10.69 -23.16 2.53
C GLY A 662 -10.48 -21.92 3.40
N GLY A 663 -11.47 -21.03 3.50
CA GLY A 663 -11.41 -19.83 4.33
C GLY A 663 -11.27 -20.14 5.82
N ARG A 664 -10.59 -19.27 6.55
CA ARG A 664 -10.49 -19.33 8.03
C ARG A 664 -10.84 -17.98 8.63
N TYR A 665 -11.65 -17.99 9.67
CA TYR A 665 -11.98 -16.80 10.46
C TYR A 665 -10.87 -16.53 11.46
N LEU A 666 -10.35 -15.30 11.44
CA LEU A 666 -9.29 -14.85 12.37
C LEU A 666 -9.93 -14.04 13.50
N ASN A 667 -10.08 -14.66 14.66
CA ASN A 667 -10.70 -14.05 15.82
C ASN A 667 -9.62 -13.50 16.78
N ASN A 668 -9.93 -12.39 17.44
CA ASN A 668 -9.03 -11.71 18.36
C ASN A 668 -9.70 -11.26 19.67
N MET A 669 -10.89 -11.79 19.95
CA MET A 669 -11.57 -11.56 21.22
C MET A 669 -11.11 -12.56 22.29
N PRO A 670 -10.97 -12.14 23.54
CA PRO A 670 -10.65 -13.04 24.65
C PRO A 670 -11.62 -14.22 24.71
N GLY A 671 -11.10 -15.44 24.92
CA GLY A 671 -11.89 -16.66 25.02
C GLY A 671 -12.32 -17.30 23.70
N GLN A 672 -12.14 -16.63 22.58
CA GLN A 672 -12.38 -17.20 21.25
C GLN A 672 -11.16 -18.01 20.77
N LYS A 673 -11.41 -19.04 19.94
CA LYS A 673 -10.33 -19.69 19.19
C LYS A 673 -9.74 -18.68 18.20
N PRO A 674 -8.41 -18.48 18.15
CA PRO A 674 -7.79 -17.53 17.23
C PRO A 674 -8.09 -17.81 15.76
N TYR A 675 -8.29 -19.09 15.42
CA TYR A 675 -8.57 -19.56 14.05
C TYR A 675 -9.76 -20.51 14.07
N GLU A 676 -10.75 -20.24 13.22
CA GLU A 676 -11.87 -21.13 12.98
C GLU A 676 -12.02 -21.38 11.49
N VAL A 677 -12.29 -22.62 11.11
CA VAL A 677 -12.54 -22.97 9.71
C VAL A 677 -13.90 -22.41 9.31
N ALA A 678 -13.97 -21.76 8.14
CA ALA A 678 -15.24 -21.26 7.61
C ALA A 678 -16.23 -22.41 7.40
N PRO A 679 -17.54 -22.19 7.64
CA PRO A 679 -18.55 -23.23 7.49
C PRO A 679 -18.54 -23.89 6.10
N ALA A 680 -18.65 -25.20 6.03
CA ALA A 680 -18.65 -25.98 4.79
C ALA A 680 -19.62 -25.43 3.73
N GLN A 681 -20.79 -24.93 4.15
CA GLN A 681 -21.80 -24.40 3.23
C GLN A 681 -21.28 -23.20 2.44
N LYS A 682 -20.52 -22.29 3.05
CA LYS A 682 -19.92 -21.14 2.36
C LYS A 682 -18.95 -21.59 1.24
N GLY A 683 -18.18 -22.67 1.49
CA GLY A 683 -17.31 -23.27 0.48
C GLY A 683 -18.08 -23.96 -0.65
N ARG A 684 -19.16 -24.70 -0.34
CA ARG A 684 -20.03 -25.34 -1.33
C ARG A 684 -20.71 -24.31 -2.22
N ASP A 685 -21.28 -23.26 -1.62
CA ASP A 685 -21.94 -22.18 -2.35
C ASP A 685 -20.95 -21.47 -3.27
N ALA A 686 -19.70 -21.30 -2.82
CA ALA A 686 -18.63 -20.71 -3.63
C ALA A 686 -18.29 -21.56 -4.85
N VAL A 687 -18.12 -22.89 -4.70
CA VAL A 687 -17.86 -23.80 -5.83
C VAL A 687 -19.04 -23.81 -6.81
N ALA A 688 -20.27 -23.85 -6.30
CA ALA A 688 -21.48 -23.80 -7.11
C ALA A 688 -21.59 -22.49 -7.91
N TYR A 689 -21.30 -21.35 -7.26
CA TYR A 689 -21.26 -20.04 -7.92
C TYR A 689 -20.21 -20.01 -9.04
N ILE A 690 -18.97 -20.47 -8.77
CA ILE A 690 -17.89 -20.51 -9.76
C ILE A 690 -18.26 -21.38 -10.95
N SER A 691 -18.86 -22.55 -10.70
CA SER A 691 -19.38 -23.43 -11.74
C SER A 691 -20.36 -22.69 -12.66
N LYS A 692 -21.36 -22.03 -12.07
CA LYS A 692 -22.46 -21.36 -12.79
C LYS A 692 -22.02 -20.08 -13.48
N GLN A 693 -21.25 -19.22 -12.79
CA GLN A 693 -20.98 -17.88 -13.27
C GLN A 693 -19.71 -17.79 -14.14
N LEU A 694 -18.73 -18.70 -13.93
CA LEU A 694 -17.46 -18.66 -14.64
C LEU A 694 -17.22 -19.89 -15.52
N PHE A 695 -17.35 -21.12 -14.97
CA PHE A 695 -17.00 -22.34 -15.70
C PHE A 695 -18.01 -22.69 -16.80
N ASP A 696 -19.24 -22.23 -16.70
CA ASP A 696 -20.24 -22.33 -17.78
C ASP A 696 -20.10 -21.24 -18.87
N ALA A 697 -18.95 -20.60 -18.95
CA ALA A 697 -18.56 -19.54 -19.88
C ALA A 697 -19.50 -18.31 -19.88
N PRO A 698 -19.08 -17.19 -19.28
CA PRO A 698 -19.90 -15.97 -19.16
C PRO A 698 -19.94 -15.17 -20.47
N LEU A 699 -20.51 -15.74 -21.55
CA LEU A 699 -20.58 -15.11 -22.87
C LEU A 699 -21.29 -13.75 -22.87
N TRP A 700 -22.17 -13.50 -21.89
CA TRP A 700 -22.83 -12.21 -21.73
C TRP A 700 -21.88 -11.04 -21.46
N LEU A 701 -20.63 -11.32 -21.01
CA LEU A 701 -19.59 -10.32 -20.85
C LEU A 701 -18.95 -9.90 -22.19
N TYR A 702 -19.21 -10.65 -23.27
CA TYR A 702 -18.55 -10.50 -24.56
C TYR A 702 -19.56 -10.29 -25.70
N PRO A 703 -20.46 -9.26 -25.61
CA PRO A 703 -21.34 -8.95 -26.71
C PRO A 703 -20.55 -8.42 -27.92
N THR A 704 -21.07 -8.65 -29.13
CA THR A 704 -20.42 -8.20 -30.40
C THR A 704 -20.15 -6.72 -30.40
N THR A 705 -21.02 -5.90 -29.80
CA THR A 705 -20.81 -4.45 -29.63
C THR A 705 -19.50 -4.08 -28.90
N MET A 706 -18.91 -5.01 -28.13
CA MET A 706 -17.61 -4.81 -27.45
C MET A 706 -16.48 -5.55 -28.17
N THR A 707 -16.72 -6.82 -28.53
CA THR A 707 -15.66 -7.66 -29.12
C THR A 707 -15.21 -7.18 -30.49
N ASP A 708 -16.14 -6.65 -31.30
CA ASP A 708 -15.83 -6.17 -32.65
C ASP A 708 -14.96 -4.91 -32.62
N VAL A 709 -15.15 -4.05 -31.63
CA VAL A 709 -14.35 -2.81 -31.50
C VAL A 709 -13.01 -3.04 -30.77
N ALA A 710 -12.92 -4.08 -29.93
CA ALA A 710 -11.72 -4.38 -29.14
C ALA A 710 -10.81 -5.44 -29.81
N GLY A 711 -11.29 -6.16 -30.83
CA GLY A 711 -10.53 -7.23 -31.50
C GLY A 711 -10.18 -8.39 -30.55
N THR A 712 -11.10 -8.77 -29.65
CA THR A 712 -10.83 -9.70 -28.55
C THR A 712 -11.04 -11.15 -28.93
N ASP A 713 -10.09 -12.02 -28.57
CA ASP A 713 -10.28 -13.48 -28.60
C ASP A 713 -11.07 -13.93 -27.36
N ILE A 714 -12.37 -14.12 -27.53
CA ILE A 714 -13.30 -14.49 -26.46
C ILE A 714 -12.90 -15.79 -25.77
N ILE A 715 -12.46 -16.80 -26.56
CA ILE A 715 -12.09 -18.12 -26.04
C ILE A 715 -10.85 -18.00 -25.18
N ALA A 716 -9.84 -17.27 -25.64
CA ALA A 716 -8.60 -17.06 -24.89
C ALA A 716 -8.84 -16.31 -23.58
N ASP A 717 -9.64 -15.24 -23.60
CA ASP A 717 -9.95 -14.43 -22.41
C ASP A 717 -10.72 -15.22 -21.34
N ILE A 718 -11.76 -15.93 -21.75
CA ILE A 718 -12.55 -16.77 -20.82
C ILE A 718 -11.67 -17.89 -20.27
N ASN A 719 -10.87 -18.57 -21.12
CA ASN A 719 -9.97 -19.62 -20.68
C ASN A 719 -8.94 -19.09 -19.66
N ALA A 720 -8.37 -17.92 -19.88
CA ALA A 720 -7.42 -17.33 -18.94
C ALA A 720 -8.03 -17.15 -17.53
N GLN A 721 -9.27 -16.68 -17.45
CA GLN A 721 -9.97 -16.50 -16.18
C GLN A 721 -10.35 -17.84 -15.54
N GLN A 722 -10.90 -18.78 -16.32
CA GLN A 722 -11.27 -20.11 -15.86
C GLN A 722 -10.04 -20.87 -15.34
N SER A 723 -8.94 -20.86 -16.11
CA SER A 723 -7.70 -21.52 -15.74
C SER A 723 -7.09 -20.93 -14.47
N ARG A 724 -7.11 -19.60 -14.31
CA ARG A 724 -6.64 -18.92 -13.10
C ARG A 724 -7.40 -19.40 -11.86
N VAL A 725 -8.72 -19.42 -11.92
CA VAL A 725 -9.55 -19.84 -10.78
C VAL A 725 -9.40 -21.33 -10.50
N LEU A 726 -9.38 -22.17 -11.53
CA LEU A 726 -9.19 -23.61 -11.37
C LEU A 726 -7.83 -23.95 -10.76
N LYS A 727 -6.77 -23.26 -11.16
CA LYS A 727 -5.43 -23.40 -10.56
C LYS A 727 -5.41 -23.03 -9.08
N VAL A 728 -6.23 -22.07 -8.64
CA VAL A 728 -6.39 -21.77 -7.21
C VAL A 728 -7.13 -22.90 -6.50
N LEU A 729 -8.24 -23.40 -7.06
CA LEU A 729 -9.03 -24.50 -6.47
C LEU A 729 -8.22 -25.81 -6.39
N MET A 730 -7.33 -26.07 -7.32
CA MET A 730 -6.48 -27.26 -7.39
C MET A 730 -5.06 -27.02 -6.87
N ASN A 731 -4.81 -25.90 -6.19
CA ASN A 731 -3.47 -25.59 -5.66
C ASN A 731 -3.10 -26.52 -4.52
N GLY A 732 -1.89 -27.10 -4.56
CA GLY A 732 -1.41 -28.04 -3.56
C GLY A 732 -1.43 -27.50 -2.12
N ALA A 733 -1.20 -26.18 -1.93
CA ALA A 733 -1.29 -25.56 -0.60
C ALA A 733 -2.72 -25.51 -0.07
N LEU A 734 -3.70 -25.20 -0.94
CA LEU A 734 -5.11 -25.21 -0.59
C LEU A 734 -5.58 -26.63 -0.28
N LEU A 735 -5.20 -27.60 -1.10
CA LEU A 735 -5.57 -29.01 -0.91
C LEU A 735 -5.00 -29.58 0.41
N ASP A 736 -3.72 -29.35 0.70
CA ASP A 736 -3.08 -29.74 1.96
C ASP A 736 -3.79 -29.09 3.17
N LYS A 737 -4.11 -27.80 3.04
CA LYS A 737 -4.86 -27.07 4.08
C LYS A 737 -6.24 -27.66 4.30
N MET A 738 -7.02 -27.88 3.26
CA MET A 738 -8.38 -28.40 3.35
C MET A 738 -8.40 -29.83 3.87
N TYR A 739 -7.44 -30.66 3.45
CA TYR A 739 -7.27 -32.01 3.96
C TYR A 739 -7.04 -32.03 5.50
N LYS A 740 -6.22 -31.09 6.00
CA LYS A 740 -5.98 -30.93 7.44
C LYS A 740 -7.19 -30.35 8.18
N ASP A 741 -7.85 -29.37 7.58
CA ASP A 741 -8.98 -28.66 8.19
C ASP A 741 -10.25 -29.50 8.28
N GLN A 742 -10.40 -30.59 7.49
CA GLN A 742 -11.60 -31.45 7.50
C GLN A 742 -11.93 -32.07 8.87
N GLN A 743 -10.94 -32.16 9.77
CA GLN A 743 -11.14 -32.64 11.14
C GLN A 743 -11.88 -31.64 12.04
N ALA A 744 -11.98 -30.38 11.62
CA ALA A 744 -12.69 -29.37 12.39
C ALA A 744 -14.21 -29.54 12.27
N LYS A 745 -14.94 -29.26 13.35
CA LYS A 745 -16.42 -29.34 13.35
C LYS A 745 -17.01 -28.39 12.30
N GLY A 746 -17.85 -28.91 11.44
CA GLY A 746 -18.54 -28.14 10.39
C GLY A 746 -17.65 -27.79 9.18
N ALA A 747 -16.42 -28.33 9.08
CA ALA A 747 -15.54 -28.16 7.96
C ALA A 747 -16.04 -28.84 6.68
N TYR A 748 -15.65 -28.31 5.54
CA TYR A 748 -15.89 -28.89 4.22
C TYR A 748 -15.07 -30.17 4.10
N GLN A 749 -15.75 -31.34 3.98
CA GLN A 749 -15.05 -32.60 3.86
C GLN A 749 -14.26 -32.65 2.56
N PHE A 750 -13.02 -33.11 2.61
CA PHE A 750 -12.10 -33.03 1.48
C PHE A 750 -12.57 -33.82 0.26
N ALA A 751 -13.14 -35.01 0.48
CA ALA A 751 -13.71 -35.83 -0.60
C ALA A 751 -14.89 -35.14 -1.29
N ASP A 752 -15.78 -34.48 -0.51
CA ASP A 752 -16.92 -33.74 -1.04
C ASP A 752 -16.45 -32.53 -1.85
N TYR A 753 -15.48 -31.80 -1.32
CA TYR A 753 -14.88 -30.67 -2.04
C TYR A 753 -14.33 -31.07 -3.42
N LEU A 754 -13.54 -32.14 -3.48
CA LEU A 754 -12.98 -32.62 -4.73
C LEU A 754 -14.07 -33.10 -5.69
N ASN A 755 -15.13 -33.71 -5.16
CA ASN A 755 -16.29 -34.11 -5.98
C ASN A 755 -17.02 -32.89 -6.54
N ASP A 756 -17.26 -31.86 -5.73
CA ASP A 756 -17.95 -30.65 -6.17
C ASP A 756 -17.13 -29.88 -7.22
N VAL A 757 -15.80 -29.81 -7.08
CA VAL A 757 -14.91 -29.21 -8.09
C VAL A 757 -14.91 -30.07 -9.37
N PHE A 758 -14.91 -31.40 -9.25
CA PHE A 758 -15.03 -32.31 -10.41
C PHE A 758 -16.33 -32.03 -11.17
N GLN A 759 -17.48 -32.02 -10.49
CA GLN A 759 -18.78 -31.75 -11.10
C GLN A 759 -18.89 -30.34 -11.71
N ALA A 760 -18.16 -29.38 -11.16
CA ALA A 760 -18.11 -28.02 -11.71
C ALA A 760 -17.38 -27.95 -13.07
N VAL A 761 -16.37 -28.79 -13.27
CA VAL A 761 -15.53 -28.83 -14.49
C VAL A 761 -16.06 -29.84 -15.52
N TRP A 762 -16.25 -31.07 -15.09
CA TRP A 762 -16.55 -32.21 -15.97
C TRP A 762 -18.04 -32.35 -16.24
N LYS A 763 -18.50 -31.67 -17.31
CA LYS A 763 -19.88 -31.68 -17.80
C LYS A 763 -19.90 -32.11 -19.25
N PRO A 764 -20.92 -32.86 -19.74
CA PRO A 764 -21.05 -33.21 -21.14
C PRO A 764 -20.99 -31.97 -22.05
N LEU A 765 -20.25 -32.08 -23.17
CA LEU A 765 -20.24 -31.04 -24.19
C LEU A 765 -21.57 -31.03 -24.95
N THR A 766 -22.10 -29.85 -25.18
CA THR A 766 -23.43 -29.70 -25.84
C THR A 766 -23.27 -29.38 -27.31
N ALA A 767 -24.19 -29.83 -28.17
CA ALA A 767 -24.13 -29.56 -29.63
C ALA A 767 -24.50 -28.11 -30.00
N THR A 768 -24.92 -27.28 -29.05
CA THR A 768 -25.64 -26.01 -29.35
C THR A 768 -24.77 -24.76 -29.32
N ASN A 769 -23.55 -24.81 -28.72
CA ASN A 769 -22.71 -23.63 -28.63
C ASN A 769 -21.20 -24.00 -28.62
N GLU A 770 -20.55 -23.84 -29.77
CA GLU A 770 -19.16 -24.23 -29.95
C GLU A 770 -18.19 -23.37 -29.12
N THR A 771 -18.45 -22.10 -28.89
CA THR A 771 -17.62 -21.25 -28.01
C THR A 771 -17.61 -21.78 -26.60
N LYS A 772 -18.77 -22.19 -26.05
CA LYS A 772 -18.84 -22.83 -24.73
C LYS A 772 -18.13 -24.17 -24.70
N ASN A 773 -18.25 -24.98 -25.75
CA ASN A 773 -17.56 -26.25 -25.84
C ASN A 773 -16.04 -26.05 -25.92
N ALA A 774 -15.56 -25.09 -26.71
CA ALA A 774 -14.14 -24.79 -26.83
C ALA A 774 -13.53 -24.36 -25.48
N THR A 775 -14.19 -23.46 -24.76
CA THR A 775 -13.75 -23.05 -23.41
C THR A 775 -13.81 -24.20 -22.41
N ARG A 776 -14.82 -25.09 -22.49
CA ARG A 776 -14.94 -26.27 -21.63
C ARG A 776 -13.80 -27.26 -21.90
N ARG A 777 -13.50 -27.57 -23.16
CA ARG A 777 -12.35 -28.42 -23.52
C ARG A 777 -11.02 -27.89 -22.97
N LEU A 778 -10.82 -26.57 -22.97
CA LEU A 778 -9.64 -25.94 -22.39
C LEU A 778 -9.63 -26.04 -20.86
N LEU A 779 -10.77 -25.86 -20.21
CA LEU A 779 -10.90 -26.00 -18.76
C LEU A 779 -10.61 -27.44 -18.30
N GLU A 780 -11.12 -28.45 -19.01
CA GLU A 780 -10.88 -29.87 -18.75
C GLU A 780 -9.38 -30.22 -18.91
N ARG A 781 -8.70 -29.68 -19.94
CA ARG A 781 -7.24 -29.79 -20.08
C ARG A 781 -6.51 -29.17 -18.92
N THR A 782 -6.91 -27.98 -18.47
CA THR A 782 -6.32 -27.33 -17.30
C THR A 782 -6.48 -28.17 -16.03
N TYR A 783 -7.63 -28.83 -15.84
CA TYR A 783 -7.84 -29.74 -14.72
C TYR A 783 -6.85 -30.91 -14.75
N LEU A 784 -6.69 -31.54 -15.91
CA LEU A 784 -5.75 -32.65 -16.11
C LEU A 784 -4.30 -32.21 -15.92
N GLU A 785 -3.93 -31.00 -16.38
CA GLU A 785 -2.62 -30.40 -16.11
C GLU A 785 -2.35 -30.23 -14.62
N GLN A 786 -3.36 -29.76 -13.84
CA GLN A 786 -3.20 -29.60 -12.41
C GLN A 786 -3.04 -30.96 -11.70
N LEU A 787 -3.78 -31.98 -12.11
CA LEU A 787 -3.55 -33.34 -11.64
C LEU A 787 -2.12 -33.82 -11.94
N ASN A 788 -1.62 -33.56 -13.16
CA ASN A 788 -0.25 -33.93 -13.54
C ASN A 788 0.80 -33.23 -12.66
N VAL A 789 0.63 -31.90 -12.42
CA VAL A 789 1.54 -31.12 -11.54
C VAL A 789 1.59 -31.70 -10.12
N LEU A 790 0.45 -32.12 -9.60
CA LEU A 790 0.34 -32.70 -8.25
C LEU A 790 0.90 -34.12 -8.18
N LEU A 791 0.61 -34.93 -9.20
CA LEU A 791 1.01 -36.34 -9.26
C LEU A 791 2.49 -36.53 -9.64
N ASN A 792 3.04 -35.64 -10.44
CA ASN A 792 4.41 -35.65 -10.95
C ASN A 792 5.14 -34.32 -10.64
N PRO A 793 5.38 -33.97 -9.36
CA PRO A 793 6.06 -32.73 -9.03
C PRO A 793 7.49 -32.75 -9.61
N VAL A 794 7.87 -31.65 -10.25
CA VAL A 794 9.23 -31.47 -10.75
C VAL A 794 10.16 -31.31 -9.53
N LYS A 795 11.03 -32.30 -9.28
CA LYS A 795 12.08 -32.17 -8.26
C LYS A 795 13.08 -31.12 -8.73
N THR A 796 13.13 -30.00 -8.02
CA THR A 796 14.08 -28.89 -8.26
C THR A 796 15.47 -29.26 -7.68
N GLU A 797 16.07 -30.37 -8.14
CA GLU A 797 17.32 -30.88 -7.57
C GLU A 797 18.61 -30.39 -8.25
N LEU A 798 18.57 -29.48 -9.22
CA LEU A 798 19.75 -29.28 -10.08
C LEU A 798 20.43 -27.91 -10.09
N LEU A 799 20.16 -26.93 -9.18
CA LEU A 799 20.88 -25.66 -9.27
C LEU A 799 21.42 -25.04 -7.98
N ASN A 800 21.23 -25.62 -6.77
CA ASN A 800 22.00 -25.17 -5.60
C ASN A 800 21.96 -26.16 -4.43
N PRO A 801 23.10 -26.79 -4.05
CA PRO A 801 23.14 -27.78 -2.95
C PRO A 801 23.23 -27.18 -1.52
N VAL A 802 22.98 -25.89 -1.34
CA VAL A 802 23.10 -25.24 -0.03
C VAL A 802 21.90 -24.34 0.25
N LYS A 803 20.72 -24.96 0.44
CA LYS A 803 19.64 -24.40 1.25
C LYS A 803 18.74 -25.53 1.73
N THR A 804 18.68 -25.74 3.03
CA THR A 804 17.58 -26.45 3.70
C THR A 804 16.31 -25.62 3.55
N GLU A 805 15.75 -25.56 2.33
CA GLU A 805 14.45 -24.92 2.13
C GLU A 805 13.39 -25.85 2.73
N LYS A 806 12.54 -25.24 3.57
CA LYS A 806 11.34 -25.94 4.07
C LYS A 806 10.56 -26.44 2.85
N PRO A 807 10.01 -27.68 2.88
CA PRO A 807 9.23 -28.22 1.79
C PRO A 807 8.17 -27.23 1.32
N THR A 808 8.02 -27.03 0.02
CA THR A 808 6.97 -26.18 -0.52
C THR A 808 5.59 -26.75 -0.16
N ALA A 809 4.53 -25.96 -0.30
CA ALA A 809 3.19 -26.46 -0.07
C ALA A 809 2.78 -27.56 -1.07
N ALA A 810 3.29 -27.49 -2.31
CA ALA A 810 3.13 -28.56 -3.32
C ALA A 810 3.85 -29.84 -2.88
N ASP A 811 5.08 -29.73 -2.36
CA ASP A 811 5.84 -30.89 -1.84
C ASP A 811 5.12 -31.56 -0.64
N ARG A 812 4.49 -30.74 0.22
CA ARG A 812 3.70 -31.31 1.33
C ARG A 812 2.46 -32.05 0.86
N ALA A 813 1.73 -31.52 -0.11
CA ALA A 813 0.58 -32.17 -0.70
C ALA A 813 0.97 -33.47 -1.40
N SER A 814 2.07 -33.47 -2.19
CA SER A 814 2.57 -34.65 -2.90
C SER A 814 3.12 -35.75 -1.98
N ASN A 815 3.48 -35.45 -0.73
CA ASN A 815 3.94 -36.40 0.30
C ASN A 815 2.88 -36.68 1.38
N SER A 816 1.60 -36.53 1.07
CA SER A 816 0.48 -36.77 1.99
C SER A 816 -0.61 -37.62 1.35
N ASP A 817 -1.62 -37.99 2.12
CA ASP A 817 -2.80 -38.73 1.62
C ASP A 817 -3.58 -37.96 0.53
N VAL A 818 -3.35 -36.65 0.38
CA VAL A 818 -3.88 -35.86 -0.75
C VAL A 818 -3.56 -36.56 -2.08
N MET A 819 -2.41 -37.21 -2.20
CA MET A 819 -2.02 -37.97 -3.39
C MET A 819 -2.98 -39.10 -3.73
N LEU A 820 -3.48 -39.82 -2.73
CA LEU A 820 -4.43 -40.91 -2.95
C LEU A 820 -5.74 -40.38 -3.54
N TYR A 821 -6.17 -39.21 -3.08
CA TYR A 821 -7.34 -38.53 -3.62
C TYR A 821 -7.09 -38.03 -5.06
N MET A 822 -5.88 -37.55 -5.36
CA MET A 822 -5.55 -37.12 -6.72
C MET A 822 -5.53 -38.31 -7.70
N GLU A 823 -5.05 -39.48 -7.29
CA GLU A 823 -5.18 -40.72 -8.07
C GLU A 823 -6.64 -41.13 -8.32
N GLN A 824 -7.47 -41.02 -7.28
CA GLN A 824 -8.91 -41.26 -7.42
C GLN A 824 -9.56 -40.27 -8.39
N GLN A 825 -9.19 -38.97 -8.33
CA GLN A 825 -9.66 -37.97 -9.29
C GLN A 825 -9.22 -38.32 -10.72
N MET A 826 -7.99 -38.76 -10.92
CA MET A 826 -7.49 -39.20 -12.23
C MET A 826 -8.33 -40.38 -12.77
N ALA A 827 -8.65 -41.38 -11.94
CA ALA A 827 -9.50 -42.48 -12.33
C ALA A 827 -10.93 -42.02 -12.70
N LYS A 828 -11.51 -41.06 -11.97
CA LYS A 828 -12.81 -40.44 -12.30
C LYS A 828 -12.76 -39.75 -13.66
N VAL A 829 -11.70 -38.97 -13.93
CA VAL A 829 -11.50 -38.26 -15.21
C VAL A 829 -11.40 -39.28 -16.35
N GLU A 830 -10.63 -40.35 -16.19
CA GLU A 830 -10.51 -41.40 -17.19
C GLU A 830 -11.85 -42.05 -17.51
N THR A 831 -12.63 -42.40 -16.50
CA THR A 831 -13.97 -42.98 -16.64
C THR A 831 -14.90 -42.03 -17.39
N PHE A 832 -14.91 -40.76 -17.03
CA PHE A 832 -15.73 -39.74 -17.70
C PHE A 832 -15.32 -39.60 -19.17
N CYS A 833 -14.00 -39.51 -19.47
CA CYS A 833 -13.51 -39.39 -20.85
C CYS A 833 -13.87 -40.60 -21.71
N LYS A 834 -13.79 -41.84 -21.18
CA LYS A 834 -14.22 -43.06 -21.89
C LYS A 834 -15.72 -43.02 -22.22
N GLN A 835 -16.55 -42.62 -21.26
CA GLN A 835 -18.00 -42.50 -21.46
C GLN A 835 -18.33 -41.45 -22.52
N GLN A 836 -17.72 -40.27 -22.41
CA GLN A 836 -18.00 -39.17 -23.33
C GLN A 836 -17.43 -39.46 -24.75
N ALA A 837 -16.27 -40.12 -24.90
CA ALA A 837 -15.73 -40.50 -26.17
C ALA A 837 -16.67 -41.44 -26.95
N ALA A 838 -17.32 -42.38 -26.24
CA ALA A 838 -18.29 -43.30 -26.86
C ALA A 838 -19.55 -42.62 -27.40
N GLN A 839 -19.87 -41.41 -26.92
CA GLN A 839 -21.08 -40.65 -27.26
C GLN A 839 -20.80 -39.40 -28.11
N SER A 840 -19.52 -39.10 -28.37
CA SER A 840 -19.09 -37.88 -29.06
C SER A 840 -18.67 -38.14 -30.48
N SER A 841 -18.68 -37.09 -31.31
CA SER A 841 -18.14 -37.08 -32.67
C SER A 841 -17.30 -35.85 -32.96
N GLY A 842 -16.59 -35.80 -34.08
CA GLY A 842 -15.82 -34.65 -34.51
C GLY A 842 -14.77 -34.20 -33.49
N ILE A 843 -14.68 -32.88 -33.27
CA ILE A 843 -13.64 -32.29 -32.39
C ILE A 843 -13.79 -32.73 -30.93
N ASN A 844 -15.01 -33.02 -30.45
CA ASN A 844 -15.24 -33.47 -29.08
C ASN A 844 -14.72 -34.92 -28.89
N LEU A 845 -14.89 -35.81 -29.86
CA LEU A 845 -14.30 -37.13 -29.81
C LEU A 845 -12.76 -37.07 -29.82
N LEU A 846 -12.18 -36.23 -30.70
CA LEU A 846 -10.72 -35.99 -30.71
C LEU A 846 -10.22 -35.48 -29.38
N HIS A 847 -10.95 -34.59 -28.77
CA HIS A 847 -10.58 -34.06 -27.45
C HIS A 847 -10.54 -35.14 -26.36
N TYR A 848 -11.61 -35.94 -26.21
CA TYR A 848 -11.61 -37.00 -25.20
C TYR A 848 -10.55 -38.09 -25.46
N ASN A 849 -10.30 -38.43 -26.72
CA ASN A 849 -9.21 -39.35 -27.07
C ASN A 849 -7.83 -38.78 -26.74
N ASP A 850 -7.63 -37.48 -26.95
CA ASP A 850 -6.39 -36.81 -26.54
C ASP A 850 -6.20 -36.80 -25.02
N LEU A 851 -7.25 -36.51 -24.25
CA LEU A 851 -7.22 -36.57 -22.78
C LEU A 851 -6.89 -37.98 -22.28
N LEU A 852 -7.47 -39.05 -22.88
CA LEU A 852 -7.14 -40.42 -22.53
C LEU A 852 -5.67 -40.78 -22.83
N ARG A 853 -5.14 -40.27 -23.96
CA ARG A 853 -3.73 -40.40 -24.27
C ARG A 853 -2.83 -39.68 -23.27
N GLN A 854 -3.19 -38.46 -22.88
CA GLN A 854 -2.45 -37.70 -21.86
C GLN A 854 -2.49 -38.39 -20.48
N ILE A 855 -3.62 -38.93 -20.06
CA ILE A 855 -3.74 -39.68 -18.79
C ILE A 855 -2.77 -40.87 -18.79
N LYS A 856 -2.68 -41.63 -19.92
CA LYS A 856 -1.71 -42.72 -20.05
C LYS A 856 -0.27 -42.22 -19.85
N LEU A 857 0.13 -41.15 -20.53
CA LEU A 857 1.47 -40.55 -20.40
C LEU A 857 1.78 -40.04 -18.97
N ILE A 858 0.79 -39.49 -18.28
CA ILE A 858 0.95 -39.04 -16.90
C ILE A 858 1.24 -40.23 -15.98
N ARG A 859 0.55 -41.36 -16.16
CA ARG A 859 0.76 -42.56 -15.37
C ARG A 859 2.13 -43.21 -15.66
N GLU A 860 2.52 -43.32 -16.92
CA GLU A 860 3.83 -43.84 -17.33
C GLU A 860 4.98 -43.03 -16.70
N ARG A 861 4.91 -41.70 -16.73
CA ARG A 861 5.89 -40.83 -16.06
C ARG A 861 6.00 -41.10 -14.56
N ARG A 862 4.88 -41.36 -13.90
CA ARG A 862 4.86 -41.64 -12.46
C ARG A 862 5.49 -43.02 -12.13
N GLU A 863 5.25 -44.01 -12.95
CA GLU A 863 5.87 -45.33 -12.78
C GLU A 863 7.37 -45.29 -12.99
N THR A 864 7.85 -44.50 -13.96
CA THR A 864 9.28 -44.31 -14.22
C THR A 864 10.00 -43.43 -13.19
N ALA A 865 9.28 -42.61 -12.45
CA ALA A 865 9.83 -41.74 -11.40
C ALA A 865 9.91 -42.41 -10.02
N LYS A 866 9.27 -43.58 -9.84
CA LYS A 866 9.40 -44.44 -8.67
C LYS A 866 10.59 -45.36 -8.79
#